data_9b22f6bcb7509aefe12d3e08f93dd16b
#
_entry.id   9b22f6bcb7509aefe12d3e08f93dd16b
#
_cell.length_a   1.000
_cell.length_b   1.000
_cell.length_c   1.000
_cell.angle_alpha   90.00
_cell.angle_beta   90.00
_cell.angle_gamma   90.00
#
_symmetry.space_group_name_H-M   'P 1'
#
loop_
_entity.id
_entity.type
_entity.pdbx_description
1 polymer ?
#
loop_
_entity_poly.entity_id
_entity_poly.type
_entity_poly.pdbx_seq_one_letter_code
_entity_poly.pdbx_strand_id
1 'polypeptide(L)'
;MKYITLFFVLMVSNQLLSQKTPFTFQQFIEQKEGPISMPFALKNNTKNKKYLDDFGIRLKHETRNYLFCHGDADLFYNAQAKGEIDEVYFHISRPKLLSDSALIHHKGDLVHSGLGGLDTNYTGKGVVIGIVDQGIDYNHPDFQNPDGSTRVIRYWDHTVNDSNHPNYYTLYEKGIVWDSSAINNGTCTSLEVSSAHGSTVSGMAASNGSANGTNKGFAPEADLIVVESDFSQDVYNWKLSIADACDYIFKVADSLNKPAVINLSLGDYYGTHDATDPAAELINDLLDEKEGRIVVSAAGNSGDFGPYHVGVDVTSDTSFVWSAPNPSPTIVNDESNIVIFDFVVDTAQAEFNFAISACNVNNEFERSGATTFVPFSTGFTSGIPEFANIENENGELIAVAFIYREIFGSNIIGQIAVTGPGFTSIDSAGYVFGFETFGSGHYDLWGGSFSGRSNFVTELPDSSSLPEIVYYNLPDSLQTIVDSWNCSDKVISVGNLRNRISHIDLNGNTYMASPGIAVGELYSASSIGPSRTGVQKPDITASGDISLGSGPFSWLNNPANASLIDQGGFHIRNGGTSMASPVVAGIAALYLQKCPGANYEDFKSDLITNSDIDAFTGNVPNFAYGHGKANALLTLLAKHEPVFIDGPDGICPGELATYSFNSDLIPMSIIWSNGSSSPSITTAIPGNYQVTLHDELGCSSRSAIQPLLSFTNPSVNAGSDQLICPNSPLTLAATGTATTYQWNNGVVQNEPFVPFAGTYIVTGFNEDGCSASDTTNIELLSTMPVEYIENTEEVGIGQTAFNVSSGTPSGGIYSGSGIIGTSFHPGLAGIGSHEVVYSVTDGNGCITTDTSVITVYEDAGVFGLSESAIQIGPNPFTKELQIYISEPIELKIYDLKGKLIYHRKMFQSKHIDLQNIEPGMYNLFLKQIDGNQKKYMKLIKQN
;
A
#
# COMPACT_ATOMS: atom_id res chain seq x y z
N MET A 1 0.09 14.02 -14.17
CA MET A 1 -0.53 14.44 -12.89
C MET A 1 -1.85 15.19 -13.02
N LYS A 2 -2.00 16.30 -13.76
CA LYS A 2 -3.30 17.01 -13.87
C LYS A 2 -4.45 16.23 -14.53
N TYR A 3 -4.19 15.22 -15.33
CA TYR A 3 -5.23 14.43 -16.02
C TYR A 3 -5.67 13.17 -15.25
N ILE A 4 -4.83 12.63 -14.37
CA ILE A 4 -5.17 11.49 -13.50
C ILE A 4 -6.08 11.96 -12.36
N THR A 5 -5.82 13.14 -11.79
CA THR A 5 -6.67 13.74 -10.74
C THR A 5 -8.06 14.09 -11.27
N LEU A 6 -8.18 14.48 -12.55
CA LEU A 6 -9.48 14.82 -13.14
C LEU A 6 -10.31 13.57 -13.48
N PHE A 7 -9.66 12.43 -13.81
CA PHE A 7 -10.37 11.18 -14.09
C PHE A 7 -10.86 10.52 -12.80
N PHE A 8 -10.06 10.58 -11.73
CA PHE A 8 -10.46 10.08 -10.41
C PHE A 8 -11.58 10.93 -9.79
N VAL A 9 -11.52 12.26 -9.93
CA VAL A 9 -12.58 13.18 -9.47
C VAL A 9 -13.86 13.00 -10.29
N LEU A 10 -13.78 12.68 -11.59
CA LEU A 10 -14.95 12.44 -12.44
C LEU A 10 -15.58 11.04 -12.23
N MET A 11 -14.79 10.01 -11.91
CA MET A 11 -15.35 8.71 -11.49
C MET A 11 -15.99 8.78 -10.11
N VAL A 12 -15.31 9.41 -9.15
CA VAL A 12 -15.85 9.61 -7.80
C VAL A 12 -17.07 10.51 -7.80
N SER A 13 -17.14 11.55 -8.67
CA SER A 13 -18.29 12.44 -8.71
C SER A 13 -19.54 11.83 -9.36
N ASN A 14 -19.40 10.87 -10.30
CA ASN A 14 -20.56 10.20 -10.90
C ASN A 14 -21.08 9.01 -10.05
N GLN A 15 -20.25 8.43 -9.18
CA GLN A 15 -20.72 7.42 -8.21
C GLN A 15 -21.25 8.04 -6.91
N LEU A 16 -20.72 9.18 -6.48
CA LEU A 16 -21.17 9.86 -5.25
C LEU A 16 -22.56 10.47 -5.33
N LEU A 17 -23.12 10.66 -6.51
CA LEU A 17 -24.47 11.22 -6.68
C LEU A 17 -25.61 10.20 -6.65
N SER A 18 -25.32 8.89 -6.58
CA SER A 18 -26.35 7.85 -6.50
C SER A 18 -26.19 6.83 -5.36
N GLN A 19 -25.04 6.78 -4.68
CA GLN A 19 -24.81 5.80 -3.62
C GLN A 19 -25.18 6.34 -2.23
N LYS A 20 -26.24 5.81 -1.66
CA LYS A 20 -26.69 6.08 -0.28
C LYS A 20 -25.96 5.26 0.78
N THR A 21 -25.01 4.41 0.37
CA THR A 21 -24.30 3.46 1.25
C THR A 21 -22.84 3.85 1.42
N PRO A 22 -22.28 3.84 2.65
CA PRO A 22 -20.87 4.13 2.88
C PRO A 22 -19.95 3.18 2.13
N PHE A 23 -18.89 3.70 1.57
CA PHE A 23 -17.88 2.96 0.78
C PHE A 23 -17.31 1.75 1.54
N THR A 24 -17.05 1.89 2.84
CA THR A 24 -16.55 0.81 3.70
C THR A 24 -17.53 -0.36 3.82
N PHE A 25 -18.83 -0.08 3.82
CA PHE A 25 -19.84 -1.14 3.87
C PHE A 25 -19.98 -1.84 2.52
N GLN A 26 -19.85 -1.10 1.42
CA GLN A 26 -19.82 -1.68 0.08
C GLN A 26 -18.66 -2.66 -0.07
N GLN A 27 -17.44 -2.26 0.32
CA GLN A 27 -16.29 -3.17 0.33
C GLN A 27 -16.51 -4.41 1.20
N PHE A 28 -17.15 -4.25 2.35
CA PHE A 28 -17.49 -5.38 3.22
C PHE A 28 -18.42 -6.37 2.53
N ILE A 29 -19.47 -5.90 1.86
CA ILE A 29 -20.41 -6.77 1.13
C ILE A 29 -19.70 -7.51 -0.02
N GLU A 30 -18.81 -6.84 -0.74
CA GLU A 30 -18.07 -7.43 -1.87
C GLU A 30 -17.03 -8.47 -1.42
N GLN A 31 -16.48 -8.34 -0.21
CA GLN A 31 -15.39 -9.21 0.30
C GLN A 31 -15.85 -10.32 1.25
N LYS A 32 -17.09 -10.31 1.71
CA LYS A 32 -17.56 -11.30 2.68
C LYS A 32 -17.79 -12.68 2.05
N GLU A 33 -17.48 -13.72 2.81
CA GLU A 33 -17.80 -15.10 2.44
C GLU A 33 -19.16 -15.52 3.01
N GLY A 34 -20.18 -15.59 2.14
CA GLY A 34 -21.53 -16.04 2.50
C GLY A 34 -22.42 -15.00 3.19
N PRO A 35 -23.67 -15.35 3.53
CA PRO A 35 -24.63 -14.46 4.15
C PRO A 35 -24.23 -14.12 5.59
N ILE A 36 -24.26 -12.82 5.92
CA ILE A 36 -23.96 -12.32 7.27
C ILE A 36 -25.20 -11.62 7.83
N SER A 37 -25.69 -12.10 8.94
CA SER A 37 -26.76 -11.45 9.70
C SER A 37 -26.17 -10.49 10.73
N MET A 38 -26.60 -9.23 10.68
CA MET A 38 -26.08 -8.16 11.55
C MET A 38 -27.17 -7.19 12.00
N PRO A 39 -26.92 -6.37 13.05
CA PRO A 39 -27.86 -5.33 13.46
C PRO A 39 -27.89 -4.18 12.46
N PHE A 40 -29.08 -3.63 12.22
CA PHE A 40 -29.32 -2.44 11.40
C PHE A 40 -30.18 -1.42 12.12
N ALA A 41 -29.96 -0.16 11.78
CA ALA A 41 -30.88 0.92 12.10
C ALA A 41 -31.35 1.57 10.79
N LEU A 42 -32.67 1.62 10.62
CA LEU A 42 -33.31 2.26 9.46
C LEU A 42 -34.02 3.53 9.93
N LYS A 43 -34.19 4.50 9.07
CA LYS A 43 -35.00 5.68 9.34
C LYS A 43 -36.44 5.24 9.70
N ASN A 44 -36.99 5.79 10.78
CA ASN A 44 -38.35 5.50 11.19
C ASN A 44 -39.37 6.19 10.29
N ASN A 45 -39.86 5.45 9.30
CA ASN A 45 -40.89 5.89 8.38
C ASN A 45 -41.79 4.71 7.94
N THR A 46 -42.89 5.04 7.28
CA THR A 46 -43.92 4.04 6.89
C THR A 46 -43.36 3.05 5.84
N LYS A 47 -42.47 3.50 4.97
CA LYS A 47 -41.86 2.67 3.91
C LYS A 47 -40.97 1.59 4.53
N ASN A 48 -40.08 1.99 5.42
CA ASN A 48 -39.17 1.06 6.09
C ASN A 48 -39.91 0.09 7.03
N LYS A 49 -40.95 0.57 7.74
CA LYS A 49 -41.82 -0.32 8.55
C LYS A 49 -42.50 -1.38 7.68
N LYS A 50 -43.07 -0.95 6.56
CA LYS A 50 -43.69 -1.88 5.62
C LYS A 50 -42.69 -2.89 5.05
N TYR A 51 -41.48 -2.47 4.73
CA TYR A 51 -40.44 -3.38 4.28
C TYR A 51 -40.10 -4.45 5.31
N LEU A 52 -39.93 -4.05 6.59
CA LEU A 52 -39.68 -5.00 7.68
C LEU A 52 -40.83 -6.01 7.80
N ASP A 53 -42.08 -5.56 7.72
CA ASP A 53 -43.28 -6.40 7.80
C ASP A 53 -43.38 -7.37 6.59
N ASP A 54 -43.16 -6.86 5.36
CA ASP A 54 -43.27 -7.62 4.14
C ASP A 54 -42.22 -8.76 4.08
N PHE A 55 -41.03 -8.57 4.67
CA PHE A 55 -39.96 -9.57 4.75
C PHE A 55 -39.93 -10.34 6.10
N GLY A 56 -40.84 -10.09 7.00
CA GLY A 56 -40.94 -10.77 8.31
C GLY A 56 -39.74 -10.48 9.23
N ILE A 57 -39.11 -9.32 9.08
CA ILE A 57 -37.93 -8.92 9.85
C ILE A 57 -38.38 -8.33 11.18
N ARG A 58 -37.97 -8.95 12.28
CA ARG A 58 -38.39 -8.53 13.61
C ARG A 58 -37.77 -7.19 14.01
N LEU A 59 -38.63 -6.21 14.31
CA LEU A 59 -38.25 -4.97 14.94
C LEU A 59 -37.84 -5.24 16.40
N LYS A 60 -36.64 -4.82 16.81
CA LYS A 60 -36.10 -4.96 18.18
C LYS A 60 -36.46 -3.76 19.06
N HIS A 61 -36.19 -2.56 18.53
CA HIS A 61 -36.45 -1.30 19.20
C HIS A 61 -36.93 -0.27 18.19
N GLU A 62 -37.81 0.62 18.64
CA GLU A 62 -38.27 1.78 17.91
C GLU A 62 -37.96 3.05 18.69
N THR A 63 -37.31 4.00 18.07
CA THR A 63 -37.13 5.35 18.60
C THR A 63 -37.82 6.35 17.68
N ARG A 64 -37.79 7.61 18.05
CA ARG A 64 -38.42 8.67 17.25
C ARG A 64 -37.87 8.69 15.81
N ASN A 65 -36.58 8.44 15.65
CA ASN A 65 -35.89 8.61 14.38
C ASN A 65 -35.49 7.29 13.71
N TYR A 66 -35.39 6.18 14.47
CA TYR A 66 -34.84 4.92 13.98
C TYR A 66 -35.63 3.69 14.34
N LEU A 67 -35.59 2.71 13.43
CA LEU A 67 -36.09 1.34 13.64
C LEU A 67 -34.88 0.42 13.74
N PHE A 68 -34.73 -0.28 14.86
CA PHE A 68 -33.61 -1.22 15.10
C PHE A 68 -34.07 -2.65 14.82
N CYS A 69 -33.37 -3.32 13.93
CA CYS A 69 -33.64 -4.70 13.54
C CYS A 69 -32.36 -5.51 13.40
N HIS A 70 -32.49 -6.76 13.05
CA HIS A 70 -31.38 -7.65 12.73
C HIS A 70 -31.75 -8.43 11.49
N GLY A 71 -30.82 -8.52 10.51
CA GLY A 71 -31.12 -9.20 9.27
C GLY A 71 -29.89 -9.44 8.41
N ASP A 72 -30.09 -10.02 7.25
CA ASP A 72 -29.05 -10.29 6.29
C ASP A 72 -28.50 -9.00 5.66
N ALA A 73 -27.18 -8.89 5.60
CA ALA A 73 -26.50 -7.70 5.09
C ALA A 73 -26.79 -7.44 3.60
N ASP A 74 -26.84 -8.49 2.78
CA ASP A 74 -27.18 -8.37 1.36
C ASP A 74 -28.60 -7.91 1.13
N LEU A 75 -29.53 -8.41 1.97
CA LEU A 75 -30.93 -8.01 1.87
C LEU A 75 -31.10 -6.51 2.03
N PHE A 76 -30.50 -5.93 3.09
CA PHE A 76 -30.60 -4.50 3.36
C PHE A 76 -29.80 -3.64 2.35
N TYR A 77 -28.64 -4.11 1.96
CA TYR A 77 -27.80 -3.43 0.98
C TYR A 77 -28.52 -3.34 -0.38
N ASN A 78 -29.04 -4.46 -0.87
CA ASN A 78 -29.75 -4.52 -2.14
C ASN A 78 -31.07 -3.74 -2.10
N ALA A 79 -31.79 -3.79 -0.99
CA ALA A 79 -33.04 -3.04 -0.81
C ALA A 79 -32.81 -1.52 -0.84
N GLN A 80 -31.71 -1.04 -0.23
CA GLN A 80 -31.35 0.37 -0.31
C GLN A 80 -30.90 0.77 -1.72
N ALA A 81 -30.10 -0.04 -2.37
CA ALA A 81 -29.65 0.21 -3.75
C ALA A 81 -30.80 0.28 -4.74
N LYS A 82 -31.83 -0.56 -4.56
CA LYS A 82 -33.06 -0.54 -5.37
C LYS A 82 -34.06 0.55 -4.95
N GLY A 83 -33.79 1.28 -3.87
CA GLY A 83 -34.68 2.28 -3.32
C GLY A 83 -35.94 1.69 -2.67
N GLU A 84 -35.91 0.43 -2.24
CA GLU A 84 -37.03 -0.23 -1.54
C GLU A 84 -37.14 0.24 -0.09
N ILE A 85 -36.01 0.63 0.51
CA ILE A 85 -35.90 1.25 1.83
C ILE A 85 -35.18 2.59 1.76
N ASP A 86 -35.37 3.43 2.79
CA ASP A 86 -34.76 4.76 2.91
C ASP A 86 -33.83 4.81 4.11
N GLU A 87 -32.67 5.48 3.95
CA GLU A 87 -31.72 5.81 5.02
C GLU A 87 -31.46 4.65 5.98
N VAL A 88 -30.68 3.67 5.53
CA VAL A 88 -30.14 2.60 6.38
C VAL A 88 -28.83 3.07 6.96
N TYR A 89 -28.63 2.90 8.24
CA TYR A 89 -27.37 3.14 8.91
C TYR A 89 -26.45 1.94 8.71
N PHE A 90 -25.50 2.11 7.80
CA PHE A 90 -24.41 1.15 7.55
C PHE A 90 -23.14 1.69 8.15
N HIS A 91 -22.68 1.15 9.25
CA HIS A 91 -21.42 1.52 9.86
C HIS A 91 -20.67 0.28 10.31
N ILE A 92 -19.49 0.07 9.74
CA ILE A 92 -18.54 -0.91 10.20
C ILE A 92 -17.54 -0.17 11.07
N SER A 93 -17.73 -0.24 12.38
CA SER A 93 -16.73 0.19 13.35
C SER A 93 -15.91 -1.02 13.77
N ARG A 94 -14.60 -0.89 13.67
CA ARG A 94 -13.69 -1.77 14.40
C ARG A 94 -13.40 -1.04 15.71
N PRO A 95 -14.01 -1.42 16.85
CA PRO A 95 -13.66 -0.84 18.12
C PRO A 95 -12.20 -1.18 18.39
N LYS A 96 -11.33 -0.15 18.42
CA LYS A 96 -9.93 -0.30 18.79
C LYS A 96 -9.80 0.08 20.25
N LEU A 97 -9.15 -0.76 21.01
CA LEU A 97 -8.63 -0.36 22.32
C LEU A 97 -7.53 0.67 22.05
N LEU A 98 -7.48 1.76 22.81
CA LEU A 98 -6.58 2.89 22.62
C LEU A 98 -5.11 2.57 22.96
N SER A 99 -4.74 1.30 23.10
CA SER A 99 -3.44 0.85 23.53
C SER A 99 -2.37 0.80 22.42
N ASP A 100 -2.77 0.68 21.15
CA ASP A 100 -1.85 0.58 20.00
C ASP A 100 -1.57 1.96 19.37
N SER A 101 -1.37 3.00 20.18
CA SER A 101 -1.27 4.37 19.67
C SER A 101 -0.10 4.57 18.70
N ALA A 102 1.09 4.01 19.00
CA ALA A 102 2.25 4.12 18.11
C ALA A 102 1.97 3.48 16.74
N LEU A 103 1.39 2.28 16.74
CA LEU A 103 1.04 1.55 15.51
C LEU A 103 0.07 2.36 14.62
N ILE A 104 -0.91 3.02 15.25
CA ILE A 104 -1.89 3.86 14.55
C ILE A 104 -1.25 5.17 14.05
N HIS A 105 -0.45 5.84 14.88
CA HIS A 105 0.20 7.09 14.52
C HIS A 105 1.08 6.94 13.28
N HIS A 106 1.81 5.83 13.19
CA HIS A 106 2.71 5.54 12.06
C HIS A 106 2.10 4.61 11.02
N LYS A 107 0.76 4.43 10.99
CA LYS A 107 -0.01 3.66 9.97
C LYS A 107 0.37 2.17 9.87
N GLY A 108 1.01 1.61 10.89
CA GLY A 108 1.33 0.18 10.94
C GLY A 108 0.09 -0.71 10.96
N ASP A 109 -1.01 -0.22 11.54
CA ASP A 109 -2.30 -0.93 11.56
C ASP A 109 -2.90 -1.11 10.15
N LEU A 110 -2.69 -0.16 9.25
CA LEU A 110 -3.09 -0.28 7.84
C LEU A 110 -2.21 -1.30 7.12
N VAL A 111 -0.91 -1.31 7.41
CA VAL A 111 0.04 -2.27 6.84
C VAL A 111 -0.29 -3.70 7.29
N HIS A 112 -0.56 -3.93 8.59
CA HIS A 112 -0.96 -5.23 9.11
C HIS A 112 -2.30 -5.73 8.56
N SER A 113 -3.14 -4.82 8.09
CA SER A 113 -4.44 -5.15 7.52
C SER A 113 -4.43 -5.26 5.99
N GLY A 114 -3.29 -4.97 5.33
CA GLY A 114 -3.20 -4.91 3.87
C GLY A 114 -4.10 -3.84 3.27
N LEU A 115 -4.27 -2.72 3.97
CA LEU A 115 -5.13 -1.60 3.55
C LEU A 115 -4.28 -0.42 3.04
N GLY A 116 -4.98 0.60 2.53
CA GLY A 116 -4.32 1.84 2.09
C GLY A 116 -3.64 1.76 0.74
N GLY A 117 -3.94 0.75 -0.07
CA GLY A 117 -3.35 0.56 -1.41
C GLY A 117 -2.29 -0.54 -1.47
N LEU A 118 -2.00 -1.20 -0.36
CA LEU A 118 -1.12 -2.37 -0.35
C LEU A 118 -1.82 -3.58 -0.97
N ASP A 119 -1.04 -4.42 -1.59
CA ASP A 119 -1.45 -5.66 -2.27
C ASP A 119 -1.68 -6.83 -1.30
N THR A 120 -1.09 -6.77 -0.12
CA THR A 120 -1.21 -7.77 0.94
C THR A 120 -0.91 -7.15 2.31
N ASN A 121 -1.09 -7.93 3.36
CA ASN A 121 -0.65 -7.56 4.69
C ASN A 121 0.84 -7.88 4.89
N TYR A 122 1.53 -7.00 5.61
CA TYR A 122 2.92 -7.19 6.02
C TYR A 122 3.00 -7.18 7.54
N THR A 123 3.74 -8.14 8.12
CA THR A 123 3.80 -8.41 9.56
C THR A 123 5.22 -8.68 10.07
N GLY A 124 6.22 -8.52 9.19
CA GLY A 124 7.63 -8.84 9.45
C GLY A 124 7.97 -10.33 9.28
N LYS A 125 7.05 -11.12 8.75
CA LYS A 125 7.25 -12.56 8.55
C LYS A 125 8.42 -12.85 7.62
N GLY A 126 9.33 -13.72 8.06
CA GLY A 126 10.53 -14.11 7.31
C GLY A 126 11.70 -13.15 7.48
N VAL A 127 11.57 -12.12 8.32
CA VAL A 127 12.64 -11.18 8.67
C VAL A 127 13.11 -11.44 10.10
N VAL A 128 14.37 -11.23 10.36
CA VAL A 128 14.95 -11.25 11.72
C VAL A 128 14.99 -9.84 12.27
N ILE A 129 14.54 -9.65 13.51
CA ILE A 129 14.85 -8.45 14.30
C ILE A 129 15.86 -8.82 15.37
N GLY A 130 17.03 -8.20 15.28
CA GLY A 130 18.05 -8.24 16.32
C GLY A 130 17.81 -7.15 17.35
N ILE A 131 17.72 -7.50 18.61
CA ILE A 131 17.60 -6.55 19.73
C ILE A 131 18.88 -6.64 20.54
N VAL A 132 19.63 -5.55 20.58
CA VAL A 132 20.80 -5.43 21.47
C VAL A 132 20.40 -4.49 22.60
N ASP A 133 20.21 -5.05 23.81
CA ASP A 133 19.64 -4.33 24.94
C ASP A 133 19.98 -5.04 26.27
N GLN A 134 19.21 -4.85 27.32
CA GLN A 134 19.34 -5.49 28.65
C GLN A 134 18.64 -6.86 28.72
N GLY A 135 18.48 -7.56 27.61
CA GLY A 135 17.83 -8.86 27.54
C GLY A 135 16.34 -8.78 27.17
N ILE A 136 15.64 -9.89 27.35
CA ILE A 136 14.18 -10.03 27.13
C ILE A 136 13.62 -11.08 28.09
N ASP A 137 12.37 -10.92 28.52
CA ASP A 137 11.63 -12.03 29.11
C ASP A 137 10.86 -12.80 28.01
N TYR A 138 11.49 -13.81 27.46
CA TYR A 138 10.93 -14.65 26.41
C TYR A 138 9.72 -15.50 26.86
N ASN A 139 9.44 -15.55 28.18
CA ASN A 139 8.23 -16.21 28.70
C ASN A 139 6.97 -15.34 28.53
N HIS A 140 7.15 -14.05 28.20
CA HIS A 140 6.02 -13.16 27.95
C HIS A 140 5.24 -13.63 26.72
N PRO A 141 3.87 -13.75 26.80
CA PRO A 141 3.06 -14.28 25.70
C PRO A 141 3.25 -13.57 24.35
N ASP A 142 3.60 -12.28 24.37
CA ASP A 142 3.83 -11.48 23.16
C ASP A 142 5.02 -11.94 22.33
N PHE A 143 5.93 -12.73 22.91
CA PHE A 143 7.12 -13.28 22.26
C PHE A 143 7.01 -14.76 21.95
N GLN A 144 5.81 -15.32 22.08
CA GLN A 144 5.52 -16.73 21.80
C GLN A 144 4.66 -16.87 20.54
N ASN A 145 4.83 -17.99 19.84
CA ASN A 145 3.94 -18.42 18.79
C ASN A 145 2.58 -18.89 19.36
N PRO A 146 1.53 -19.04 18.54
CA PRO A 146 0.24 -19.55 19.02
C PRO A 146 0.28 -20.96 19.64
N ASP A 147 1.31 -21.75 19.33
CA ASP A 147 1.54 -23.09 19.91
C ASP A 147 2.33 -23.04 21.23
N GLY A 148 2.67 -21.84 21.71
CA GLY A 148 3.45 -21.62 22.94
C GLY A 148 4.96 -21.72 22.76
N SER A 149 5.47 -22.02 21.57
CA SER A 149 6.91 -22.00 21.30
C SER A 149 7.43 -20.56 21.22
N THR A 150 8.72 -20.38 21.58
CA THR A 150 9.31 -19.03 21.54
C THR A 150 9.53 -18.52 20.12
N ARG A 151 9.40 -17.21 19.89
CA ARG A 151 9.84 -16.49 18.68
C ARG A 151 11.31 -16.05 18.78
N VAL A 152 11.95 -16.18 19.97
CA VAL A 152 13.38 -15.89 20.17
C VAL A 152 14.18 -17.09 19.65
N ILE A 153 14.78 -16.91 18.47
CA ILE A 153 15.53 -18.00 17.82
C ILE A 153 16.96 -18.13 18.35
N ARG A 154 17.52 -17.04 18.88
CA ARG A 154 18.82 -16.99 19.56
C ARG A 154 18.78 -15.96 20.69
N TYR A 155 19.45 -16.29 21.76
CA TYR A 155 19.71 -15.41 22.91
C TYR A 155 21.19 -15.45 23.25
N TRP A 156 21.91 -14.34 23.14
CA TRP A 156 23.32 -14.22 23.52
C TRP A 156 23.45 -13.29 24.71
N ASP A 157 23.88 -13.84 25.81
CA ASP A 157 24.00 -13.16 27.09
C ASP A 157 25.47 -12.79 27.37
N HIS A 158 25.81 -11.51 27.34
CA HIS A 158 27.11 -10.95 27.61
C HIS A 158 27.38 -10.79 29.11
N THR A 159 26.37 -10.88 29.98
CA THR A 159 26.51 -10.69 31.44
C THR A 159 27.14 -11.91 32.11
N VAL A 160 27.03 -13.08 31.48
CA VAL A 160 27.65 -14.32 31.97
C VAL A 160 28.92 -14.62 31.17
N ASN A 161 30.08 -14.27 31.70
CA ASN A 161 31.35 -14.50 31.02
C ASN A 161 32.15 -15.66 31.69
N ASP A 162 31.60 -16.88 31.66
CA ASP A 162 32.24 -18.10 32.17
C ASP A 162 32.72 -18.98 31.01
N SER A 163 34.01 -18.96 30.73
CA SER A 163 34.63 -19.76 29.65
C SER A 163 34.51 -21.27 29.83
N ASN A 164 34.11 -21.75 31.00
CA ASN A 164 33.85 -23.16 31.27
C ASN A 164 32.40 -23.54 31.06
N HIS A 165 31.51 -22.56 30.82
CA HIS A 165 30.10 -22.83 30.56
C HIS A 165 29.96 -23.57 29.22
N PRO A 166 29.13 -24.64 29.12
CA PRO A 166 29.00 -25.43 27.89
C PRO A 166 28.47 -24.63 26.69
N ASN A 167 27.78 -23.54 26.93
CA ASN A 167 27.25 -22.61 25.93
C ASN A 167 28.12 -21.36 25.76
N TYR A 168 29.34 -21.32 26.28
CA TYR A 168 30.24 -20.20 26.06
C TYR A 168 30.56 -20.00 24.60
N TYR A 169 30.43 -18.73 24.14
CA TYR A 169 30.57 -18.44 22.71
C TYR A 169 32.01 -18.12 22.34
N THR A 170 32.71 -19.14 21.93
CA THR A 170 34.16 -19.10 21.67
C THR A 170 34.59 -18.23 20.47
N LEU A 171 33.71 -17.93 19.56
CA LEU A 171 34.02 -17.12 18.37
C LEU A 171 34.36 -15.67 18.76
N TYR A 172 33.66 -15.09 19.73
CA TYR A 172 33.88 -13.73 20.23
C TYR A 172 34.48 -13.74 21.62
N GLU A 173 34.82 -14.92 22.15
CA GLU A 173 35.38 -15.13 23.50
C GLU A 173 34.58 -14.40 24.60
N LYS A 174 33.26 -14.34 24.46
CA LYS A 174 32.33 -13.58 25.30
C LYS A 174 30.97 -14.22 25.41
N GLY A 175 30.43 -14.26 26.63
CA GLY A 175 29.03 -14.58 26.87
C GLY A 175 28.63 -16.03 26.58
N ILE A 176 27.39 -16.33 26.81
CA ILE A 176 26.78 -17.64 26.55
C ILE A 176 25.64 -17.52 25.53
N VAL A 177 25.46 -18.51 24.67
CA VAL A 177 24.44 -18.49 23.61
C VAL A 177 23.44 -19.61 23.84
N TRP A 178 22.18 -19.27 23.72
CA TRP A 178 21.03 -20.17 23.76
C TRP A 178 20.29 -20.19 22.43
N ASP A 179 19.80 -21.32 22.03
CA ASP A 179 18.89 -21.47 20.90
C ASP A 179 17.42 -21.60 21.35
N SER A 180 16.51 -21.53 20.38
CA SER A 180 15.08 -21.69 20.65
C SER A 180 14.72 -23.04 21.30
N SER A 181 15.49 -24.10 21.06
CA SER A 181 15.27 -25.40 21.71
C SER A 181 15.56 -25.31 23.21
N ALA A 182 16.66 -24.66 23.61
CA ALA A 182 16.99 -24.46 25.01
C ALA A 182 15.92 -23.63 25.72
N ILE A 183 15.42 -22.59 25.08
CA ILE A 183 14.33 -21.76 25.60
C ILE A 183 13.06 -22.61 25.77
N ASN A 184 12.60 -23.29 24.71
CA ASN A 184 11.38 -24.09 24.72
C ASN A 184 11.43 -25.28 25.72
N ASN A 185 12.62 -25.82 25.96
CA ASN A 185 12.81 -26.91 26.92
C ASN A 185 13.07 -26.43 28.36
N GLY A 186 13.10 -25.10 28.58
CA GLY A 186 13.35 -24.53 29.91
C GLY A 186 14.76 -24.72 30.43
N THR A 187 15.77 -24.93 29.56
CA THR A 187 17.19 -25.05 29.92
C THR A 187 17.98 -23.76 29.79
N CYS A 188 17.40 -22.74 29.10
CA CYS A 188 17.94 -21.39 29.05
C CYS A 188 17.84 -20.75 30.45
N THR A 189 18.96 -20.23 30.96
CA THR A 189 19.04 -19.55 32.28
C THR A 189 19.14 -18.05 32.17
N SER A 190 19.40 -17.52 30.98
CA SER A 190 19.48 -16.09 30.71
C SER A 190 18.08 -15.51 30.54
N LEU A 191 17.80 -14.38 31.19
CA LEU A 191 16.51 -13.75 31.21
C LEU A 191 16.61 -12.33 31.74
N GLU A 192 15.92 -11.37 31.18
CA GLU A 192 15.86 -10.01 31.73
C GLU A 192 15.18 -10.01 33.11
N VAL A 193 15.92 -9.66 34.14
CA VAL A 193 15.43 -9.65 35.53
C VAL A 193 15.62 -8.33 36.25
N SER A 194 16.68 -7.59 35.91
CA SER A 194 17.09 -6.36 36.61
C SER A 194 16.52 -5.08 36.00
N SER A 195 15.98 -5.18 34.80
CA SER A 195 15.43 -4.10 33.99
C SER A 195 14.09 -4.50 33.43
N ALA A 196 13.40 -3.55 32.78
CA ALA A 196 12.26 -3.80 31.91
C ALA A 196 12.48 -3.15 30.54
N HIS A 197 13.71 -2.72 30.26
CA HIS A 197 14.00 -1.93 29.06
C HIS A 197 13.99 -2.79 27.81
N GLY A 198 14.75 -3.89 27.78
CA GLY A 198 14.86 -4.74 26.60
C GLY A 198 13.56 -5.45 26.21
N SER A 199 12.78 -5.92 27.20
CA SER A 199 11.44 -6.48 26.93
C SER A 199 10.50 -5.42 26.35
N THR A 200 10.55 -4.18 26.85
CA THR A 200 9.71 -3.08 26.34
C THR A 200 10.12 -2.70 24.92
N VAL A 201 11.41 -2.56 24.65
CA VAL A 201 11.97 -2.29 23.32
C VAL A 201 11.56 -3.39 22.33
N SER A 202 11.76 -4.65 22.72
CA SER A 202 11.33 -5.82 21.92
C SER A 202 9.83 -5.81 21.65
N GLY A 203 9.04 -5.41 22.64
CA GLY A 203 7.60 -5.30 22.52
C GLY A 203 7.16 -4.24 21.50
N MET A 204 7.80 -3.06 21.50
CA MET A 204 7.54 -1.99 20.54
C MET A 204 7.88 -2.41 19.11
N ALA A 205 8.97 -3.16 18.91
CA ALA A 205 9.35 -3.67 17.60
C ALA A 205 8.46 -4.82 17.13
N ALA A 206 8.20 -5.82 18.00
CA ALA A 206 7.79 -7.14 17.54
C ALA A 206 6.76 -7.88 18.43
N SER A 207 6.14 -7.26 19.42
CA SER A 207 5.03 -7.89 20.16
C SER A 207 3.95 -8.37 19.20
N ASN A 208 3.45 -9.58 19.37
CA ASN A 208 2.31 -10.08 18.59
C ASN A 208 0.95 -9.73 19.24
N GLY A 209 0.95 -9.15 20.43
CA GLY A 209 -0.25 -8.76 21.19
C GLY A 209 -0.97 -9.95 21.83
N SER A 210 -0.36 -11.11 21.93
CA SER A 210 -1.02 -12.34 22.44
C SER A 210 -1.37 -12.27 23.92
N ALA A 211 -0.69 -11.43 24.70
CA ALA A 211 -0.88 -11.32 26.14
C ALA A 211 -2.32 -10.85 26.49
N ASN A 212 -2.86 -9.86 25.79
CA ASN A 212 -4.18 -9.31 26.08
C ASN A 212 -4.93 -8.82 24.81
N GLY A 213 -4.42 -9.08 23.62
CA GLY A 213 -5.01 -8.65 22.35
C GLY A 213 -4.67 -7.21 21.96
N THR A 214 -3.79 -6.53 22.70
CA THR A 214 -3.41 -5.12 22.52
C THR A 214 -1.89 -4.95 22.53
N ASN A 215 -1.40 -3.72 22.29
CA ASN A 215 0.01 -3.36 22.31
C ASN A 215 0.88 -4.21 21.37
N LYS A 216 0.39 -4.41 20.13
CA LYS A 216 1.19 -5.01 19.06
C LYS A 216 2.35 -4.11 18.67
N GLY A 217 3.51 -4.72 18.48
CA GLY A 217 4.64 -4.12 17.79
C GLY A 217 4.43 -4.02 16.27
N PHE A 218 5.38 -3.40 15.59
CA PHE A 218 5.28 -3.18 14.15
C PHE A 218 5.50 -4.46 13.33
N ALA A 219 6.35 -5.40 13.81
CA ALA A 219 6.65 -6.65 13.11
C ALA A 219 6.25 -7.89 13.95
N PRO A 220 4.95 -8.13 14.17
CA PRO A 220 4.45 -9.15 15.09
C PRO A 220 4.75 -10.60 14.69
N GLU A 221 5.20 -10.86 13.46
CA GLU A 221 5.58 -12.20 12.98
C GLU A 221 7.08 -12.32 12.65
N ALA A 222 7.91 -11.33 13.02
CA ALA A 222 9.35 -11.41 12.86
C ALA A 222 9.96 -12.42 13.85
N ASP A 223 11.06 -13.06 13.45
CA ASP A 223 11.90 -13.85 14.36
C ASP A 223 12.78 -12.90 15.18
N LEU A 224 13.06 -13.26 16.41
CA LEU A 224 13.87 -12.44 17.32
C LEU A 224 15.25 -13.06 17.58
N ILE A 225 16.29 -12.25 17.49
CA ILE A 225 17.62 -12.54 18.04
C ILE A 225 17.89 -11.48 19.11
N VAL A 226 18.17 -11.92 20.33
CA VAL A 226 18.40 -11.03 21.44
C VAL A 226 19.85 -11.14 21.89
N VAL A 227 20.51 -9.99 22.05
CA VAL A 227 21.81 -9.88 22.71
C VAL A 227 21.62 -9.07 23.98
N GLU A 228 21.79 -9.72 25.12
CA GLU A 228 21.79 -9.09 26.42
C GLU A 228 23.17 -8.48 26.67
N SER A 229 23.26 -7.17 26.48
CA SER A 229 24.48 -6.42 26.66
C SER A 229 24.75 -6.21 28.16
N ASP A 230 26.01 -6.22 28.53
CA ASP A 230 26.44 -5.93 29.89
C ASP A 230 26.57 -4.43 30.10
N PHE A 231 25.78 -3.88 31.01
CA PHE A 231 25.79 -2.46 31.41
C PHE A 231 26.46 -2.25 32.79
N SER A 232 27.25 -3.22 33.26
CA SER A 232 27.98 -3.05 34.51
C SER A 232 29.06 -1.96 34.37
N GLN A 233 29.39 -1.28 35.46
CA GLN A 233 30.32 -0.15 35.46
C GLN A 233 31.75 -0.51 35.03
N ASP A 234 32.10 -1.81 35.02
CA ASP A 234 33.45 -2.31 34.75
C ASP A 234 33.62 -2.88 33.33
N VAL A 235 32.71 -2.56 32.35
CA VAL A 235 32.82 -3.09 31.00
C VAL A 235 33.78 -2.25 30.16
N TYR A 236 34.95 -2.81 29.91
CA TYR A 236 35.95 -2.21 29.02
C TYR A 236 35.55 -2.40 27.56
N ASN A 237 35.72 -1.34 26.76
CA ASN A 237 35.45 -1.36 25.33
C ASN A 237 34.01 -1.84 24.97
N TRP A 238 33.04 -1.38 25.75
CA TRP A 238 31.62 -1.77 25.59
C TRP A 238 31.09 -1.59 24.17
N LYS A 239 31.43 -0.48 23.49
CA LYS A 239 31.02 -0.25 22.10
C LYS A 239 31.45 -1.35 21.13
N LEU A 240 32.66 -1.91 21.32
CA LEU A 240 33.15 -3.01 20.49
C LEU A 240 32.26 -4.26 20.65
N SER A 241 31.79 -4.53 21.87
CA SER A 241 30.88 -5.66 22.10
C SER A 241 29.50 -5.46 21.48
N ILE A 242 29.09 -4.21 21.23
CA ILE A 242 27.85 -3.91 20.47
C ILE A 242 28.09 -4.16 18.98
N ALA A 243 29.26 -3.78 18.46
CA ALA A 243 29.61 -4.11 17.07
C ALA A 243 29.72 -5.62 16.83
N ASP A 244 30.28 -6.38 17.79
CA ASP A 244 30.30 -7.86 17.79
C ASP A 244 28.86 -8.41 17.79
N ALA A 245 27.96 -7.81 18.57
CA ALA A 245 26.54 -8.20 18.58
C ALA A 245 25.87 -8.00 17.22
N CYS A 246 26.19 -6.91 16.53
CA CYS A 246 25.67 -6.65 15.17
C CYS A 246 26.18 -7.70 14.18
N ASP A 247 27.49 -7.99 14.21
CA ASP A 247 28.10 -9.03 13.37
C ASP A 247 27.48 -10.41 13.66
N TYR A 248 27.31 -10.78 14.93
CA TYR A 248 26.66 -12.01 15.34
C TYR A 248 25.24 -12.14 14.76
N ILE A 249 24.42 -11.09 14.93
CA ILE A 249 23.01 -11.11 14.48
C ILE A 249 22.96 -11.29 12.97
N PHE A 250 23.76 -10.54 12.20
CA PHE A 250 23.79 -10.67 10.75
C PHE A 250 24.29 -12.04 10.29
N LYS A 251 25.33 -12.61 10.93
CA LYS A 251 25.80 -13.97 10.63
C LYS A 251 24.73 -15.05 10.90
N VAL A 252 23.99 -14.92 12.00
CA VAL A 252 22.89 -15.85 12.29
C VAL A 252 21.78 -15.70 11.25
N ALA A 253 21.36 -14.49 10.92
CA ALA A 253 20.33 -14.22 9.93
C ALA A 253 20.75 -14.77 8.54
N ASP A 254 22.01 -14.57 8.15
CA ASP A 254 22.58 -15.11 6.92
C ASP A 254 22.54 -16.63 6.85
N SER A 255 22.86 -17.29 7.97
CA SER A 255 22.79 -18.76 8.08
C SER A 255 21.37 -19.29 7.87
N LEU A 256 20.36 -18.46 8.12
CA LEU A 256 18.94 -18.73 7.92
C LEU A 256 18.42 -18.23 6.56
N ASN A 257 19.27 -17.59 5.77
CA ASN A 257 18.90 -16.93 4.52
C ASN A 257 17.75 -15.93 4.69
N LYS A 258 17.81 -15.11 5.73
CA LYS A 258 16.81 -14.09 6.06
C LYS A 258 17.43 -12.71 6.09
N PRO A 259 16.73 -11.67 5.62
CA PRO A 259 17.13 -10.30 5.88
C PRO A 259 16.98 -9.99 7.37
N ALA A 260 17.73 -8.99 7.84
CA ALA A 260 17.76 -8.63 9.25
C ALA A 260 17.76 -7.12 9.48
N VAL A 261 17.02 -6.72 10.52
CA VAL A 261 17.04 -5.37 11.09
C VAL A 261 17.61 -5.47 12.50
N ILE A 262 18.56 -4.63 12.85
CA ILE A 262 19.07 -4.53 14.21
C ILE A 262 18.56 -3.24 14.84
N ASN A 263 18.02 -3.34 16.05
CA ASN A 263 17.65 -2.20 16.88
C ASN A 263 18.67 -2.00 18.00
N LEU A 264 19.24 -0.80 18.09
CA LEU A 264 20.16 -0.35 19.11
C LEU A 264 19.49 0.76 19.94
N SER A 265 18.83 0.37 21.04
CA SER A 265 18.21 1.33 21.96
C SER A 265 19.18 1.70 23.12
N LEU A 266 20.44 1.93 22.77
CA LEU A 266 21.56 2.14 23.68
C LEU A 266 22.64 3.01 23.05
N GLY A 267 23.53 3.54 23.82
CA GLY A 267 24.67 4.36 23.41
C GLY A 267 25.34 5.08 24.57
N ASP A 268 26.44 5.74 24.32
CA ASP A 268 27.10 6.66 25.24
C ASP A 268 27.40 8.01 24.55
N TYR A 269 27.93 8.97 25.30
CA TYR A 269 28.19 10.33 24.83
C TYR A 269 29.68 10.66 24.70
N TYR A 270 30.57 9.69 24.95
CA TYR A 270 32.02 9.88 24.82
C TYR A 270 32.51 9.30 23.50
N GLY A 271 33.26 10.06 22.71
CA GLY A 271 33.92 9.57 21.50
C GLY A 271 34.09 10.64 20.42
N THR A 272 34.11 10.21 19.14
CA THR A 272 34.50 11.07 18.03
C THR A 272 33.37 11.92 17.48
N HIS A 273 32.12 11.61 17.76
CA HIS A 273 30.89 12.22 17.27
C HIS A 273 30.79 12.37 15.75
N ASP A 274 31.47 11.48 15.01
CA ASP A 274 31.54 11.51 13.53
C ASP A 274 31.54 10.12 12.89
N ALA A 275 31.26 9.07 13.67
CA ALA A 275 31.26 7.67 13.23
C ALA A 275 32.61 7.13 12.73
N THR A 276 33.71 7.68 13.18
CA THR A 276 35.08 7.20 12.84
C THR A 276 35.66 6.26 13.89
N ASP A 277 34.91 5.94 14.95
CA ASP A 277 35.37 4.95 15.93
C ASP A 277 35.22 3.50 15.41
N PRO A 278 35.99 2.53 15.94
CA PRO A 278 36.02 1.16 15.43
C PRO A 278 34.64 0.45 15.42
N ALA A 279 33.77 0.76 16.39
CA ALA A 279 32.44 0.13 16.44
C ALA A 279 31.56 0.62 15.30
N ALA A 280 31.55 1.94 15.05
CA ALA A 280 30.84 2.53 13.92
C ALA A 280 31.40 2.06 12.58
N GLU A 281 32.75 1.98 12.45
CA GLU A 281 33.41 1.48 11.24
C GLU A 281 32.96 0.04 10.94
N LEU A 282 33.02 -0.87 11.92
CA LEU A 282 32.59 -2.26 11.73
C LEU A 282 31.09 -2.35 11.35
N ILE A 283 30.22 -1.59 12.02
CA ILE A 283 28.78 -1.58 11.69
C ILE A 283 28.56 -1.07 10.26
N ASN A 284 29.28 -0.04 9.83
CA ASN A 284 29.22 0.47 8.48
C ASN A 284 29.67 -0.56 7.44
N ASP A 285 30.76 -1.28 7.70
CA ASP A 285 31.28 -2.35 6.84
C ASP A 285 30.27 -3.51 6.74
N LEU A 286 29.65 -3.90 7.86
CA LEU A 286 28.62 -4.94 7.88
C LEU A 286 27.38 -4.56 7.07
N LEU A 287 27.01 -3.29 7.02
CA LEU A 287 25.91 -2.79 6.20
C LEU A 287 26.24 -2.81 4.71
N ASP A 288 27.49 -2.51 4.34
CA ASP A 288 27.97 -2.54 2.96
C ASP A 288 28.22 -3.96 2.42
N GLU A 289 28.47 -4.91 3.31
CA GLU A 289 28.88 -6.27 2.95
C GLU A 289 27.76 -7.03 2.22
N LYS A 290 26.49 -6.75 2.55
CA LYS A 290 25.35 -7.52 2.02
C LYS A 290 24.04 -6.76 2.08
N GLU A 291 23.22 -6.94 1.04
CA GLU A 291 21.83 -6.50 1.01
C GLU A 291 20.97 -7.21 2.08
N GLY A 292 19.81 -6.63 2.39
CA GLY A 292 18.92 -7.17 3.42
C GLY A 292 19.34 -6.86 4.84
N ARG A 293 20.25 -5.89 5.06
CA ARG A 293 20.75 -5.47 6.37
C ARG A 293 20.41 -4.01 6.67
N ILE A 294 19.83 -3.76 7.84
CA ILE A 294 19.47 -2.41 8.31
C ILE A 294 19.81 -2.32 9.80
N VAL A 295 20.38 -1.18 10.22
CA VAL A 295 20.59 -0.83 11.63
C VAL A 295 19.81 0.44 11.96
N VAL A 296 18.99 0.38 13.00
CA VAL A 296 18.19 1.49 13.53
C VAL A 296 18.63 1.73 14.96
N SER A 297 18.86 2.99 15.32
CA SER A 297 19.38 3.34 16.64
C SER A 297 18.62 4.52 17.27
N ALA A 298 18.54 4.52 18.59
CA ALA A 298 18.00 5.63 19.36
C ALA A 298 18.92 6.85 19.32
N ALA A 299 18.40 8.04 19.02
CA ALA A 299 19.21 9.26 18.91
C ALA A 299 19.85 9.69 20.24
N GLY A 300 19.26 9.29 21.37
CA GLY A 300 19.67 9.69 22.70
C GLY A 300 18.63 10.53 23.42
N ASN A 301 18.85 10.75 24.74
CA ASN A 301 17.86 11.41 25.60
C ASN A 301 18.47 12.61 26.35
N SER A 302 19.29 13.42 25.67
CA SER A 302 20.00 14.56 26.24
C SER A 302 19.57 15.91 25.68
N GLY A 303 18.46 15.97 24.95
CA GLY A 303 17.95 17.21 24.34
C GLY A 303 17.58 18.31 25.34
N ASP A 304 17.28 17.97 26.60
CA ASP A 304 16.92 18.88 27.67
C ASP A 304 18.03 19.10 28.72
N PHE A 305 19.25 18.62 28.47
CA PHE A 305 20.38 18.86 29.36
C PHE A 305 20.90 20.32 29.32
N GLY A 306 20.22 21.17 28.55
CA GLY A 306 20.62 22.58 28.37
C GLY A 306 21.72 22.74 27.32
N PRO A 307 22.39 23.90 27.28
CA PRO A 307 23.55 24.07 26.43
C PRO A 307 24.64 23.08 26.79
N TYR A 308 24.98 22.24 25.85
CA TYR A 308 25.72 21.00 26.08
C TYR A 308 27.03 20.96 25.28
N HIS A 309 27.04 21.70 24.14
CA HIS A 309 28.11 21.66 23.16
C HIS A 309 28.64 23.09 22.92
N VAL A 310 29.90 23.20 22.53
CA VAL A 310 30.47 24.41 21.94
C VAL A 310 31.51 24.05 20.88
N GLY A 311 31.30 24.55 19.65
CA GLY A 311 32.29 24.50 18.58
C GLY A 311 33.04 25.82 18.49
N VAL A 312 34.36 25.79 18.48
CA VAL A 312 35.21 27.00 18.55
C VAL A 312 36.26 27.02 17.47
N ASP A 313 36.21 28.10 16.67
CA ASP A 313 37.32 28.45 15.79
C ASP A 313 38.34 29.24 16.61
N VAL A 314 39.48 28.63 16.89
CA VAL A 314 40.53 29.23 17.73
C VAL A 314 41.24 30.34 16.96
N THR A 315 41.40 31.48 17.62
CA THR A 315 42.09 32.66 17.09
C THR A 315 43.33 33.01 17.92
N SER A 316 44.09 34.00 17.48
CA SER A 316 45.24 34.53 18.23
C SER A 316 44.88 35.15 19.61
N ASP A 317 43.62 35.56 19.76
CA ASP A 317 43.10 36.07 21.02
C ASP A 317 42.69 34.88 21.90
N THR A 318 42.96 34.98 23.23
CA THR A 318 42.54 33.96 24.16
C THR A 318 41.03 33.94 24.31
N SER A 319 40.38 32.88 23.88
CA SER A 319 38.97 32.64 24.11
C SER A 319 38.73 31.51 25.11
N PHE A 320 37.52 31.46 25.68
CA PHE A 320 37.26 30.50 26.76
C PHE A 320 35.78 30.14 26.87
N VAL A 321 35.51 29.02 27.53
CA VAL A 321 34.18 28.59 27.97
C VAL A 321 34.27 28.12 29.42
N TRP A 322 33.30 28.42 30.25
CA TRP A 322 33.24 28.00 31.64
C TRP A 322 32.26 26.85 31.89
N SER A 323 32.65 25.94 32.76
CA SER A 323 31.78 24.90 33.32
C SER A 323 31.78 24.98 34.84
N ALA A 324 30.61 24.83 35.44
CA ALA A 324 30.39 24.86 36.87
C ALA A 324 30.08 23.45 37.38
N PRO A 325 30.59 23.03 38.55
CA PRO A 325 30.18 21.77 39.21
C PRO A 325 28.67 21.78 39.46
N ASN A 326 27.97 20.69 39.19
CA ASN A 326 26.59 20.56 39.57
C ASN A 326 26.44 20.34 41.09
N PRO A 327 25.73 21.23 41.82
CA PRO A 327 25.60 21.11 43.29
C PRO A 327 24.74 19.91 43.73
N SER A 328 24.02 19.27 42.78
CA SER A 328 23.17 18.10 43.04
C SER A 328 23.35 17.08 41.94
N PRO A 329 24.50 16.39 41.87
CA PRO A 329 24.76 15.40 40.83
C PRO A 329 23.73 14.29 40.89
N THR A 330 23.17 13.93 39.72
CA THR A 330 22.10 12.92 39.60
C THR A 330 22.62 11.48 39.57
N ILE A 331 23.92 11.27 39.50
CA ILE A 331 24.52 9.92 39.49
C ILE A 331 24.50 9.31 40.87
N VAL A 332 23.72 8.28 41.04
CA VAL A 332 23.56 7.47 42.25
C VAL A 332 24.85 6.69 42.48
N ASN A 333 25.67 7.03 43.43
CA ASN A 333 26.89 6.41 43.94
C ASN A 333 28.20 7.19 43.75
N ASP A 334 28.20 8.36 43.13
CA ASP A 334 29.42 9.17 43.07
C ASP A 334 29.11 10.57 43.63
N GLU A 335 29.53 10.83 44.87
CA GLU A 335 29.33 12.08 45.57
C GLU A 335 30.34 13.17 45.16
N SER A 336 31.20 12.91 44.16
CA SER A 336 32.23 13.85 43.76
C SER A 336 31.69 14.95 42.82
N ASN A 337 31.71 16.19 43.28
CA ASN A 337 31.55 17.36 42.42
C ASN A 337 32.83 17.51 41.60
N ILE A 338 32.75 17.22 40.30
CA ILE A 338 33.83 17.41 39.32
C ILE A 338 33.30 18.17 38.10
N VAL A 339 34.22 18.86 37.41
CA VAL A 339 33.94 19.46 36.12
C VAL A 339 34.51 18.59 35.02
N ILE A 340 33.71 18.31 34.00
CA ILE A 340 34.11 17.50 32.84
C ILE A 340 34.03 18.35 31.60
N PHE A 341 35.07 18.22 30.76
CA PHE A 341 35.09 18.66 29.36
C PHE A 341 35.50 17.46 28.49
N ASP A 342 34.61 17.01 27.65
CA ASP A 342 34.93 16.03 26.59
C ASP A 342 35.21 16.81 25.30
N PHE A 343 36.26 16.46 24.58
CA PHE A 343 36.64 17.20 23.37
C PHE A 343 37.02 16.31 22.22
N VAL A 344 36.81 16.84 21.04
CA VAL A 344 37.30 16.27 19.77
C VAL A 344 37.93 17.38 18.94
N VAL A 345 39.12 17.13 18.43
CA VAL A 345 39.89 18.05 17.60
C VAL A 345 40.48 17.28 16.42
N ASP A 346 40.23 17.76 15.19
CA ASP A 346 40.96 17.24 14.04
C ASP A 346 42.48 17.55 14.19
N THR A 347 43.34 16.56 13.99
CA THR A 347 44.80 16.73 14.10
C THR A 347 45.34 17.82 13.19
N ALA A 348 44.69 18.06 12.06
CA ALA A 348 45.05 19.15 11.14
C ALA A 348 44.58 20.54 11.60
N GLN A 349 43.70 20.60 12.60
CA GLN A 349 43.12 21.82 13.19
C GLN A 349 43.60 22.06 14.64
N ALA A 350 44.61 21.37 15.12
CA ALA A 350 45.04 21.35 16.50
C ALA A 350 46.25 22.27 16.79
N GLU A 351 46.50 23.30 15.97
CA GLU A 351 47.64 24.23 16.17
C GLU A 351 47.31 25.36 17.15
N PHE A 352 46.86 25.00 18.35
CA PHE A 352 46.55 25.93 19.40
C PHE A 352 47.12 25.47 20.76
N ASN A 353 47.14 26.40 21.68
CA ASN A 353 47.51 26.13 23.07
C ASN A 353 46.24 26.19 23.94
N PHE A 354 46.23 25.43 25.01
CA PHE A 354 45.11 25.43 25.96
C PHE A 354 45.61 25.51 27.41
N ALA A 355 44.76 26.01 28.30
CA ALA A 355 44.91 26.00 29.72
C ALA A 355 43.55 25.79 30.41
N ILE A 356 43.61 25.30 31.66
CA ILE A 356 42.43 25.20 32.52
C ILE A 356 42.51 26.27 33.58
N SER A 357 41.53 27.12 33.69
CA SER A 357 41.45 28.19 34.68
C SER A 357 40.39 27.91 35.74
N ALA A 358 40.51 28.58 36.88
CA ALA A 358 39.51 28.68 37.94
C ALA A 358 39.12 30.17 38.10
N CYS A 359 37.83 30.47 38.02
CA CYS A 359 37.29 31.81 38.20
C CYS A 359 36.32 31.82 39.39
N ASN A 360 36.35 32.90 40.21
CA ASN A 360 35.49 32.98 41.38
C ASN A 360 34.21 33.76 41.07
N VAL A 361 33.08 33.09 41.06
CA VAL A 361 31.75 33.67 40.76
C VAL A 361 31.39 34.73 41.78
N ASN A 362 31.80 34.57 43.06
CA ASN A 362 31.51 35.55 44.12
C ASN A 362 32.37 36.84 44.03
N ASN A 363 33.38 36.83 43.14
CA ASN A 363 34.26 37.97 42.91
C ASN A 363 34.21 38.34 41.40
N GLU A 364 32.99 38.58 40.87
CA GLU A 364 32.74 39.01 39.51
C GLU A 364 33.43 38.13 38.41
N PHE A 365 33.58 36.85 38.69
CA PHE A 365 34.29 35.88 37.82
C PHE A 365 35.78 36.18 37.66
N GLU A 366 36.39 36.87 38.62
CA GLU A 366 37.82 37.09 38.59
C GLU A 366 38.59 35.79 38.50
N ARG A 367 39.58 35.75 37.60
CA ARG A 367 40.48 34.60 37.40
C ARG A 367 41.38 34.41 38.64
N SER A 368 41.07 33.36 39.43
CA SER A 368 41.73 33.09 40.67
C SER A 368 42.98 32.17 40.50
N GLY A 369 43.08 31.47 39.40
CA GLY A 369 44.24 30.60 39.12
C GLY A 369 44.09 29.89 37.77
N ALA A 370 45.18 29.28 37.30
CA ALA A 370 45.16 28.47 36.10
C ALA A 370 46.38 27.52 36.00
N THR A 371 46.27 26.53 35.12
CA THR A 371 47.43 25.82 34.62
C THR A 371 48.26 26.69 33.69
N THR A 372 49.47 26.27 33.36
CA THR A 372 50.22 26.87 32.27
C THR A 372 49.60 26.47 30.91
N PHE A 373 49.66 27.41 29.94
CA PHE A 373 49.31 27.07 28.59
C PHE A 373 50.29 26.05 27.99
N VAL A 374 49.74 25.00 27.42
CA VAL A 374 50.51 23.95 26.75
C VAL A 374 49.95 23.73 25.34
N PRO A 375 50.80 23.31 24.38
CA PRO A 375 50.31 22.94 23.03
C PRO A 375 49.28 21.81 23.12
N PHE A 376 48.20 21.93 22.33
CA PHE A 376 47.18 20.90 22.33
C PHE A 376 47.62 19.60 21.61
N SER A 377 48.27 19.75 20.47
CA SER A 377 48.63 18.60 19.59
C SER A 377 49.96 17.93 19.90
N THR A 378 50.80 18.53 20.77
CA THR A 378 52.15 18.05 21.08
C THR A 378 52.44 18.04 22.56
N GLY A 379 53.52 17.38 22.97
CA GLY A 379 53.96 17.35 24.35
C GLY A 379 53.19 16.38 25.27
N PHE A 380 52.36 15.51 24.71
CA PHE A 380 51.67 14.44 25.47
C PHE A 380 51.95 13.06 24.86
N THR A 381 51.68 12.02 25.61
CA THR A 381 51.69 10.64 25.11
C THR A 381 50.26 10.15 24.96
N SER A 382 49.90 9.74 23.73
CA SER A 382 48.53 9.26 23.41
C SER A 382 48.10 8.14 24.39
N GLY A 383 46.91 8.30 24.97
CA GLY A 383 46.32 7.34 25.89
C GLY A 383 46.90 7.34 27.31
N ILE A 384 47.82 8.26 27.61
CA ILE A 384 48.38 8.40 28.97
C ILE A 384 47.90 9.71 29.60
N PRO A 385 47.20 9.65 30.75
CA PRO A 385 46.71 10.85 31.41
C PRO A 385 47.84 11.71 32.00
N GLU A 386 47.62 13.00 31.96
CA GLU A 386 48.48 14.02 32.57
C GLU A 386 47.74 14.73 33.70
N PHE A 387 48.49 15.29 34.65
CA PHE A 387 47.96 16.07 35.77
C PHE A 387 48.53 17.47 35.73
N ALA A 388 47.66 18.46 35.90
CA ALA A 388 48.07 19.83 36.00
C ALA A 388 47.42 20.50 37.23
N ASN A 389 48.23 21.18 38.03
CA ASN A 389 47.72 21.96 39.17
C ASN A 389 47.11 23.26 38.69
N ILE A 390 45.98 23.59 39.25
CA ILE A 390 45.34 24.93 39.12
C ILE A 390 45.70 25.66 40.44
N GLU A 391 46.63 26.56 40.34
CA GLU A 391 47.16 27.27 41.51
C GLU A 391 46.83 28.77 41.41
N ASN A 392 46.58 29.40 42.55
CA ASN A 392 46.47 30.85 42.64
C ASN A 392 47.82 31.57 42.53
N GLU A 393 47.83 32.90 42.50
CA GLU A 393 49.04 33.70 42.41
C GLU A 393 50.02 33.49 43.57
N ASN A 394 49.58 32.96 44.72
CA ASN A 394 50.41 32.64 45.89
C ASN A 394 50.94 31.20 45.86
N GLY A 395 50.62 30.41 44.84
CA GLY A 395 50.96 29.01 44.71
C GLY A 395 50.09 28.09 45.56
N GLU A 396 48.91 28.51 45.98
CA GLU A 396 47.97 27.69 46.71
C GLU A 396 47.14 26.89 45.70
N LEU A 397 47.03 25.58 45.91
CA LEU A 397 46.34 24.67 45.07
C LEU A 397 44.83 24.82 45.22
N ILE A 398 44.12 25.22 44.11
CA ILE A 398 42.67 25.36 44.05
C ILE A 398 42.05 24.03 43.62
N ALA A 399 42.54 23.42 42.50
CA ALA A 399 42.05 22.22 41.92
C ALA A 399 43.15 21.49 41.14
N VAL A 400 42.86 20.25 40.72
CA VAL A 400 43.73 19.47 39.84
C VAL A 400 42.95 19.11 38.58
N ALA A 401 43.53 19.45 37.43
CA ALA A 401 43.03 18.99 36.13
C ALA A 401 43.69 17.68 35.77
N PHE A 402 42.87 16.69 35.54
CA PHE A 402 43.23 15.40 34.94
C PHE A 402 42.97 15.50 33.46
N ILE A 403 43.98 15.38 32.60
CA ILE A 403 43.89 15.62 31.16
C ILE A 403 44.23 14.32 30.45
N TYR A 404 43.24 13.71 29.81
CA TYR A 404 43.41 12.53 28.97
C TYR A 404 43.29 12.95 27.52
N ARG A 405 44.30 12.61 26.72
CA ARG A 405 44.31 12.84 25.26
C ARG A 405 44.72 11.58 24.54
N GLU A 406 43.97 11.20 23.52
CA GLU A 406 44.23 10.05 22.67
C GLU A 406 44.16 10.44 21.18
N ILE A 407 45.15 10.03 20.39
CA ILE A 407 45.12 10.18 18.94
C ILE A 407 44.38 9.00 18.38
N PHE A 408 43.26 9.31 17.73
CA PHE A 408 42.39 8.31 17.16
C PHE A 408 42.07 8.65 15.69
N GLY A 409 42.68 7.91 14.75
CA GLY A 409 42.59 8.24 13.33
C GLY A 409 43.15 9.64 13.05
N SER A 410 42.32 10.50 12.49
CA SER A 410 42.60 11.91 12.24
C SER A 410 42.25 12.83 13.42
N ASN A 411 41.73 12.31 14.51
CA ASN A 411 41.24 13.09 15.63
C ASN A 411 42.14 12.95 16.88
N ILE A 412 42.19 13.99 17.68
CA ILE A 412 42.60 13.94 19.08
C ILE A 412 41.30 13.99 19.89
N ILE A 413 40.97 12.91 20.56
CA ILE A 413 39.84 12.84 21.48
C ILE A 413 40.35 12.84 22.92
N GLY A 414 39.48 13.25 23.82
CA GLY A 414 39.87 13.19 25.20
C GLY A 414 38.91 13.82 26.18
N GLN A 415 39.32 13.79 27.42
CA GLN A 415 38.54 14.30 28.54
C GLN A 415 39.42 15.07 29.50
N ILE A 416 38.93 16.18 29.97
CA ILE A 416 39.52 16.89 31.11
C ILE A 416 38.54 16.80 32.26
N ALA A 417 38.99 16.21 33.34
CA ALA A 417 38.26 16.17 34.61
C ALA A 417 38.95 17.08 35.63
N VAL A 418 38.24 18.09 36.11
CA VAL A 418 38.75 18.96 37.18
C VAL A 418 38.20 18.46 38.50
N THR A 419 39.09 18.22 39.45
CA THR A 419 38.77 17.68 40.79
C THR A 419 39.37 18.55 41.88
N GLY A 420 38.92 18.43 43.11
CA GLY A 420 39.55 19.03 44.25
C GLY A 420 40.93 18.41 44.52
N PRO A 421 41.74 19.04 45.37
CA PRO A 421 43.04 18.50 45.77
C PRO A 421 42.95 17.08 46.30
N GLY A 422 43.81 16.18 45.76
CA GLY A 422 43.82 14.77 46.16
C GLY A 422 42.63 13.94 45.60
N PHE A 423 42.08 14.34 44.47
CA PHE A 423 40.91 13.73 43.78
C PHE A 423 39.63 13.74 44.61
N THR A 424 39.50 14.71 45.50
CA THR A 424 38.26 14.96 46.26
C THR A 424 37.25 15.74 45.43
N SER A 425 36.02 15.81 45.94
CA SER A 425 35.00 16.74 45.38
C SER A 425 35.54 18.16 45.37
N ILE A 426 35.23 18.92 44.29
CA ILE A 426 35.53 20.35 44.26
C ILE A 426 34.66 21.03 45.33
N ASP A 427 35.29 21.91 46.15
CA ASP A 427 34.52 22.81 46.99
C ASP A 427 33.69 23.72 46.10
N SER A 428 32.38 23.51 46.05
CA SER A 428 31.41 24.23 45.19
C SER A 428 31.19 25.69 45.59
N ALA A 429 31.98 26.19 46.54
CA ALA A 429 31.83 27.52 47.12
C ALA A 429 32.25 28.66 46.15
N GLY A 430 31.77 28.58 44.88
CA GLY A 430 31.83 29.69 44.00
C GLY A 430 32.92 29.68 42.91
N TYR A 431 33.46 28.54 42.57
CA TYR A 431 34.36 28.39 41.41
C TYR A 431 33.63 27.84 40.18
N VAL A 432 33.96 28.44 39.02
CA VAL A 432 33.76 27.87 37.70
C VAL A 432 35.10 27.60 37.05
N PHE A 433 35.18 26.61 36.20
CA PHE A 433 36.44 26.23 35.55
C PHE A 433 36.34 26.49 34.04
N GLY A 434 37.41 27.13 33.50
CA GLY A 434 37.49 27.57 32.14
C GLY A 434 38.38 26.64 31.28
N PHE A 435 37.92 26.28 30.12
CA PHE A 435 38.78 25.79 29.05
C PHE A 435 39.17 26.98 28.20
N GLU A 436 40.45 27.40 28.28
CA GLU A 436 40.99 28.59 27.62
C GLU A 436 41.85 28.16 26.44
N THR A 437 41.72 28.82 25.27
CA THR A 437 42.49 28.49 24.09
C THR A 437 42.98 29.75 23.35
N PHE A 438 44.14 29.65 22.70
CA PHE A 438 44.65 30.64 21.75
C PHE A 438 45.56 29.96 20.70
N GLY A 439 45.58 30.46 19.48
CA GLY A 439 46.37 29.92 18.39
C GLY A 439 45.62 29.88 17.08
N SER A 440 45.54 28.69 16.47
CA SER A 440 44.81 28.49 15.21
C SER A 440 44.29 27.07 15.16
N GLY A 441 43.03 26.91 14.74
CA GLY A 441 42.42 25.58 14.60
C GLY A 441 40.95 25.59 14.97
N HIS A 442 40.40 24.41 15.18
CA HIS A 442 39.01 24.22 15.59
C HIS A 442 38.90 23.07 16.58
N TYR A 443 38.02 23.20 17.55
CA TYR A 443 37.65 22.12 18.44
C TYR A 443 36.17 22.10 18.73
N ASP A 444 35.65 20.92 18.97
CA ASP A 444 34.33 20.69 19.54
C ASP A 444 34.51 20.23 21.01
N LEU A 445 33.67 20.74 21.89
CA LEU A 445 33.72 20.51 23.32
C LEU A 445 32.33 20.23 23.86
N TRP A 446 32.19 19.15 24.61
CA TRP A 446 30.95 18.79 25.31
C TRP A 446 31.12 18.90 26.82
N GLY A 447 30.11 19.42 27.51
CA GLY A 447 30.08 19.55 28.94
C GLY A 447 29.69 18.27 29.66
N GLY A 448 29.96 18.19 30.95
CA GLY A 448 29.63 17.05 31.82
C GLY A 448 28.15 16.92 32.21
N SER A 449 27.24 17.66 31.58
CA SER A 449 25.81 17.63 31.92
C SER A 449 25.17 16.27 31.64
N PHE A 450 25.64 15.53 30.62
CA PHE A 450 25.19 14.15 30.33
C PHE A 450 25.41 13.20 31.53
N SER A 451 26.43 13.43 32.31
CA SER A 451 26.71 12.68 33.54
C SER A 451 26.10 13.34 34.80
N GLY A 452 25.40 14.47 34.62
CA GLY A 452 24.85 15.25 35.73
C GLY A 452 25.91 15.86 36.67
N ARG A 453 27.19 15.92 36.25
CA ARG A 453 28.32 16.35 37.11
C ARG A 453 28.65 17.83 37.00
N SER A 454 28.54 18.41 35.81
CA SER A 454 28.85 19.82 35.59
C SER A 454 28.03 20.38 34.42
N ASN A 455 27.82 21.68 34.42
CA ASN A 455 27.06 22.38 33.36
C ASN A 455 27.86 23.56 32.85
N PHE A 456 27.77 23.86 31.55
CA PHE A 456 28.31 25.11 31.03
C PHE A 456 27.60 26.32 31.64
N VAL A 457 28.36 27.37 31.85
CA VAL A 457 27.86 28.64 32.40
C VAL A 457 27.22 29.47 31.29
N THR A 458 25.96 29.80 31.48
CA THR A 458 25.20 30.64 30.53
C THR A 458 24.80 31.99 31.08
N GLU A 459 24.84 32.14 32.40
CA GLU A 459 24.62 33.45 33.08
C GLU A 459 25.98 34.14 33.22
N LEU A 460 26.26 35.09 32.33
CA LEU A 460 27.56 35.73 32.20
C LEU A 460 27.59 37.07 32.91
N PRO A 461 28.75 37.50 33.43
CA PRO A 461 28.92 38.87 33.93
C PRO A 461 28.84 39.89 32.82
N ASP A 462 28.53 41.15 33.20
CA ASP A 462 28.50 42.25 32.25
C ASP A 462 29.94 42.64 31.81
N SER A 463 30.10 43.00 30.53
CA SER A 463 31.40 43.39 29.96
C SER A 463 32.01 44.65 30.60
N SER A 464 31.25 45.41 31.38
CA SER A 464 31.78 46.52 32.16
C SER A 464 32.49 46.06 33.45
N SER A 465 32.09 44.92 33.97
CA SER A 465 32.77 44.31 35.15
C SER A 465 33.88 43.34 34.72
N LEU A 466 33.68 42.62 33.64
CA LEU A 466 34.65 41.67 33.05
C LEU A 466 34.78 41.92 31.54
N PRO A 467 35.69 42.81 31.08
CA PRO A 467 35.84 43.12 29.65
C PRO A 467 36.18 41.91 28.78
N GLU A 468 36.90 40.96 29.31
CA GLU A 468 37.32 39.73 28.61
C GLU A 468 36.14 38.81 28.25
N ILE A 469 34.96 39.04 28.83
CA ILE A 469 33.77 38.23 28.53
C ILE A 469 33.36 38.26 27.04
N VAL A 470 33.83 39.23 26.26
CA VAL A 470 33.64 39.32 24.83
C VAL A 470 34.32 38.15 24.08
N TYR A 471 35.25 37.49 24.68
CA TYR A 471 35.92 36.29 24.13
C TYR A 471 35.32 34.98 24.66
N TYR A 472 34.22 35.02 25.39
CA TYR A 472 33.52 33.86 25.88
C TYR A 472 32.81 33.15 24.72
N ASN A 473 33.05 31.86 24.57
CA ASN A 473 32.35 31.05 23.57
C ASN A 473 31.05 30.53 24.18
N LEU A 474 29.91 30.99 23.63
CA LEU A 474 28.61 30.58 24.13
C LEU A 474 28.33 29.12 23.74
N PRO A 475 28.00 28.26 24.71
CA PRO A 475 27.58 26.91 24.40
C PRO A 475 26.21 26.90 23.70
N ASP A 476 25.96 25.92 22.87
CA ASP A 476 24.71 25.66 22.20
C ASP A 476 24.05 24.37 22.70
N SER A 477 22.80 24.14 22.26
CA SER A 477 22.05 22.95 22.61
C SER A 477 21.99 21.94 21.45
N LEU A 478 22.91 22.06 20.48
CA LEU A 478 23.04 21.12 19.37
C LEU A 478 23.98 19.97 19.71
N GLN A 479 24.13 19.03 18.80
CA GLN A 479 25.06 17.89 18.90
C GLN A 479 24.87 17.04 20.18
N THR A 480 23.60 16.83 20.57
CA THR A 480 23.25 15.98 21.72
C THR A 480 23.00 14.52 21.36
N ILE A 481 23.24 14.13 20.10
CA ILE A 481 23.13 12.75 19.63
C ILE A 481 24.14 11.86 20.36
N VAL A 482 23.72 10.67 20.77
CA VAL A 482 24.67 9.68 21.30
C VAL A 482 25.73 9.34 20.25
N ASP A 483 26.96 9.17 20.69
CA ASP A 483 28.12 9.01 19.83
C ASP A 483 28.21 7.64 19.15
N SER A 484 29.24 7.49 18.31
CA SER A 484 29.58 6.31 17.54
C SER A 484 28.65 6.10 16.34
N TRP A 485 28.11 4.90 16.14
CA TRP A 485 27.29 4.51 14.98
C TRP A 485 26.11 5.44 14.66
N ASN A 486 25.55 6.15 15.67
CA ASN A 486 24.46 7.11 15.43
C ASN A 486 24.87 8.30 14.57
N CYS A 487 26.14 8.64 14.57
CA CYS A 487 26.68 9.74 13.75
C CYS A 487 26.93 9.31 12.30
N SER A 488 26.81 8.01 12.00
CA SER A 488 26.94 7.46 10.65
C SER A 488 25.74 7.85 9.77
N ASP A 489 26.00 8.11 8.49
CA ASP A 489 24.96 8.30 7.46
C ASP A 489 24.22 7.01 7.10
N LYS A 490 24.81 5.82 7.41
CA LYS A 490 24.24 4.50 7.12
C LYS A 490 23.28 3.99 8.20
N VAL A 491 23.52 4.34 9.46
CA VAL A 491 22.65 3.97 10.58
C VAL A 491 21.48 4.96 10.67
N ILE A 492 20.27 4.44 10.85
CA ILE A 492 19.07 5.25 10.97
C ILE A 492 18.88 5.68 12.42
N SER A 493 19.14 6.95 12.69
CA SER A 493 18.97 7.55 14.01
C SER A 493 17.54 8.08 14.21
N VAL A 494 16.90 7.75 15.33
CA VAL A 494 15.48 8.01 15.56
C VAL A 494 15.27 8.91 16.78
N GLY A 495 14.64 10.08 16.55
CA GLY A 495 14.19 11.00 17.59
C GLY A 495 12.81 10.60 18.17
N ASN A 496 12.48 11.16 19.33
CA ASN A 496 11.35 10.75 20.14
C ASN A 496 10.18 11.73 20.10
N LEU A 497 8.99 11.22 19.77
CA LEU A 497 7.73 11.96 19.82
C LEU A 497 6.85 11.52 20.99
N ARG A 498 6.07 12.46 21.51
CA ARG A 498 4.97 12.16 22.44
C ARG A 498 3.96 11.23 21.77
N ASN A 499 3.85 10.01 22.27
CA ASN A 499 2.93 8.99 21.75
C ASN A 499 1.53 9.10 22.36
N ARG A 500 1.44 9.35 23.66
CA ARG A 500 0.18 9.53 24.40
C ARG A 500 0.34 10.44 25.60
N ILE A 501 -0.75 11.03 26.05
CA ILE A 501 -0.76 11.93 27.21
C ILE A 501 -1.17 11.24 28.52
N SER A 502 -1.64 10.01 28.46
CA SER A 502 -2.08 9.28 29.66
C SER A 502 -2.13 7.76 29.42
N HIS A 503 -2.13 7.01 30.49
CA HIS A 503 -2.53 5.59 30.52
C HIS A 503 -3.22 5.29 31.85
N ILE A 504 -3.97 4.17 31.89
CA ILE A 504 -4.57 3.65 33.12
C ILE A 504 -3.61 2.58 33.67
N ASP A 505 -3.20 2.73 34.92
CA ASP A 505 -2.33 1.81 35.60
C ASP A 505 -3.04 0.55 36.11
N LEU A 506 -2.28 -0.41 36.65
CA LEU A 506 -2.81 -1.67 37.19
C LEU A 506 -3.81 -1.47 38.34
N ASN A 507 -3.71 -0.38 39.08
CA ASN A 507 -4.60 -0.03 40.16
C ASN A 507 -5.87 0.70 39.71
N GLY A 508 -5.99 0.98 38.39
CA GLY A 508 -7.10 1.75 37.81
C GLY A 508 -6.94 3.26 37.92
N ASN A 509 -5.77 3.77 38.34
CA ASN A 509 -5.51 5.19 38.37
C ASN A 509 -5.07 5.68 36.98
N THR A 510 -5.47 6.89 36.62
CA THR A 510 -5.01 7.54 35.40
C THR A 510 -3.70 8.25 35.67
N TYR A 511 -2.63 7.78 35.04
CA TYR A 511 -1.38 8.53 34.95
C TYR A 511 -1.53 9.58 33.85
N MET A 512 -1.13 10.79 34.15
CA MET A 512 -1.05 11.89 33.17
C MET A 512 0.42 12.23 32.93
N ALA A 513 0.79 12.35 31.66
CA ALA A 513 2.11 12.86 31.27
C ALA A 513 2.30 14.31 31.73
N SER A 514 3.55 14.77 31.78
CA SER A 514 3.86 16.18 32.05
C SER A 514 3.09 17.08 31.09
N PRO A 515 2.39 18.11 31.60
CA PRO A 515 1.61 19.01 30.77
C PRO A 515 2.49 19.82 29.81
N GLY A 516 1.94 20.25 28.70
CA GLY A 516 2.59 21.17 27.75
C GLY A 516 3.15 20.54 26.49
N ILE A 517 3.18 19.21 26.36
CA ILE A 517 3.62 18.51 25.14
C ILE A 517 2.44 17.74 24.56
N ALA A 518 2.09 18.05 23.32
CA ALA A 518 0.98 17.39 22.61
C ALA A 518 1.41 16.05 21.99
N VAL A 519 0.44 15.20 21.70
CA VAL A 519 0.70 13.96 20.95
C VAL A 519 1.24 14.32 19.56
N GLY A 520 2.35 13.68 19.17
CA GLY A 520 3.06 13.96 17.92
C GLY A 520 4.05 15.13 17.97
N GLU A 521 4.15 15.84 19.09
CA GLU A 521 5.18 16.85 19.34
C GLU A 521 6.47 16.18 19.82
N LEU A 522 7.63 16.77 19.51
CA LEU A 522 8.93 16.30 19.97
C LEU A 522 8.98 16.31 21.49
N TYR A 523 9.46 15.24 22.09
CA TYR A 523 9.71 15.20 23.51
C TYR A 523 11.01 15.94 23.83
N SER A 524 11.02 16.79 24.84
CA SER A 524 12.13 17.72 25.14
C SER A 524 13.47 17.03 25.34
N ALA A 525 13.48 15.83 25.92
CA ALA A 525 14.69 15.07 26.13
C ALA A 525 15.22 14.39 24.84
N SER A 526 14.47 14.39 23.74
CA SER A 526 14.96 13.81 22.49
C SER A 526 16.24 14.52 22.03
N SER A 527 17.33 13.77 21.89
CA SER A 527 18.60 14.30 21.39
C SER A 527 18.45 14.83 19.96
N ILE A 528 19.19 15.90 19.67
CA ILE A 528 19.16 16.61 18.39
C ILE A 528 20.57 16.72 17.79
N GLY A 529 20.61 16.79 16.46
CA GLY A 529 21.84 16.91 15.69
C GLY A 529 22.37 18.35 15.57
N PRO A 530 23.27 18.52 14.59
CA PRO A 530 23.83 17.51 13.69
C PRO A 530 24.86 16.61 14.38
N SER A 531 25.50 15.67 13.63
CA SER A 531 26.77 15.10 14.06
C SER A 531 27.86 16.18 13.99
N ARG A 532 29.03 15.93 14.59
CA ARG A 532 30.18 16.87 14.56
C ARG A 532 30.58 17.26 13.13
N THR A 533 30.47 16.35 12.19
CA THR A 533 30.79 16.59 10.78
C THR A 533 29.62 17.15 9.96
N GLY A 534 28.53 17.54 10.61
CA GLY A 534 27.39 18.17 9.97
C GLY A 534 26.38 17.19 9.32
N VAL A 535 26.54 15.87 9.55
CA VAL A 535 25.54 14.90 9.07
C VAL A 535 24.19 15.16 9.75
N GLN A 536 23.14 15.22 8.95
CA GLN A 536 21.76 15.41 9.43
C GLN A 536 21.35 14.25 10.36
N LYS A 537 21.09 14.58 11.62
CA LYS A 537 20.60 13.69 12.66
C LYS A 537 19.56 14.40 13.54
N PRO A 538 18.58 13.67 14.12
CA PRO A 538 18.21 12.31 13.75
C PRO A 538 17.78 12.25 12.28
N ASP A 539 17.68 11.06 11.70
CA ASP A 539 17.18 10.90 10.33
C ASP A 539 15.67 11.09 10.28
N ILE A 540 14.96 10.58 11.30
CA ILE A 540 13.50 10.52 11.38
C ILE A 540 13.05 10.58 12.84
N THR A 541 11.78 10.85 13.10
CA THR A 541 11.19 10.75 14.45
C THR A 541 10.06 9.71 14.50
N ALA A 542 9.90 9.09 15.66
CA ALA A 542 8.84 8.13 15.92
C ALA A 542 8.29 8.22 17.35
N SER A 543 7.15 7.58 17.60
CA SER A 543 6.46 7.55 18.89
C SER A 543 7.23 6.76 19.95
N GLY A 544 7.76 7.44 20.95
CA GLY A 544 8.52 6.80 22.03
C GLY A 544 8.01 7.15 23.45
N ASP A 545 7.52 8.36 23.66
CA ASP A 545 7.03 8.81 24.97
C ASP A 545 5.50 9.02 24.97
N ILE A 546 4.78 8.56 25.81
CA ILE A 546 4.73 7.41 26.72
C ILE A 546 4.40 6.18 25.89
N SER A 547 5.23 5.16 25.93
CA SER A 547 4.94 3.89 25.27
C SER A 547 4.59 2.82 26.30
N LEU A 548 3.76 1.86 25.90
CA LEU A 548 3.43 0.67 26.65
C LEU A 548 3.95 -0.53 25.86
N GLY A 549 5.03 -1.14 26.34
CA GLY A 549 5.62 -2.32 25.75
C GLY A 549 5.53 -3.52 26.68
N SER A 550 5.87 -4.71 26.17
CA SER A 550 5.83 -5.95 26.94
C SER A 550 6.74 -5.87 28.15
N GLY A 551 6.26 -6.23 29.35
CA GLY A 551 7.02 -6.15 30.58
C GLY A 551 7.59 -7.50 30.99
N PRO A 552 8.82 -7.61 31.54
CA PRO A 552 9.29 -8.85 32.12
C PRO A 552 8.52 -9.21 33.40
N PHE A 553 8.24 -10.49 33.61
CA PHE A 553 7.45 -10.94 34.76
C PHE A 553 8.10 -10.60 36.11
N SER A 554 9.41 -10.42 36.16
CA SER A 554 10.13 -9.93 37.36
C SER A 554 9.63 -8.54 37.80
N TRP A 555 9.28 -7.68 36.84
CA TRP A 555 8.78 -6.33 37.07
C TRP A 555 7.24 -6.31 37.17
N LEU A 556 6.53 -7.07 36.34
CA LEU A 556 5.06 -7.13 36.34
C LEU A 556 4.51 -7.68 37.67
N ASN A 557 5.21 -8.64 38.28
CA ASN A 557 4.83 -9.23 39.55
C ASN A 557 5.28 -8.43 40.76
N ASN A 558 6.03 -7.34 40.59
CA ASN A 558 6.46 -6.49 41.72
C ASN A 558 5.42 -5.42 42.00
N PRO A 559 4.75 -5.44 43.17
CA PRO A 559 3.72 -4.46 43.52
C PRO A 559 4.18 -2.99 43.50
N ALA A 560 5.48 -2.74 43.69
CA ALA A 560 6.06 -1.39 43.64
C ALA A 560 5.93 -0.77 42.22
N ASN A 561 5.82 -1.59 41.17
CA ASN A 561 5.73 -1.17 39.80
C ASN A 561 4.28 -0.98 39.30
N ALA A 562 3.29 -1.21 40.14
CA ALA A 562 1.87 -1.20 39.76
C ALA A 562 1.44 0.10 39.05
N SER A 563 2.05 1.24 39.35
CA SER A 563 1.79 2.53 38.72
C SER A 563 2.42 2.66 37.30
N LEU A 564 3.32 1.79 36.94
CA LEU A 564 3.97 1.73 35.63
C LEU A 564 3.29 0.72 34.69
N ILE A 565 2.59 -0.27 35.26
CA ILE A 565 2.00 -1.39 34.55
C ILE A 565 0.61 -0.96 34.04
N ASP A 566 0.26 -1.32 32.82
CA ASP A 566 -1.06 -1.08 32.23
C ASP A 566 -2.17 -1.87 32.95
N GLN A 567 -3.41 -1.48 32.75
CA GLN A 567 -4.56 -2.16 33.38
C GLN A 567 -4.67 -3.64 32.96
N GLY A 568 -4.09 -4.02 31.82
CA GLY A 568 -4.03 -5.41 31.35
C GLY A 568 -3.05 -6.29 32.12
N GLY A 569 -2.10 -5.71 32.85
CA GLY A 569 -1.15 -6.41 33.69
C GLY A 569 0.03 -7.06 32.96
N PHE A 570 0.21 -6.80 31.66
CA PHE A 570 1.26 -7.39 30.82
C PHE A 570 2.23 -6.37 30.23
N HIS A 571 1.84 -5.11 30.18
CA HIS A 571 2.66 -4.08 29.54
C HIS A 571 3.05 -3.03 30.56
N ILE A 572 4.26 -2.53 30.37
CA ILE A 572 4.84 -1.54 31.25
C ILE A 572 5.07 -0.22 30.52
N ARG A 573 4.84 0.90 31.21
CA ARG A 573 5.11 2.22 30.71
C ARG A 573 6.63 2.47 30.66
N ASN A 574 7.09 2.89 29.50
CA ASN A 574 8.45 3.32 29.28
C ASN A 574 8.46 4.55 28.35
N GLY A 575 9.62 5.15 28.10
CA GLY A 575 9.73 6.33 27.24
C GLY A 575 11.16 6.52 26.73
N GLY A 576 11.35 7.56 25.92
CA GLY A 576 12.62 7.92 25.34
C GLY A 576 12.79 7.51 23.88
N THR A 577 13.89 7.93 23.28
CA THR A 577 14.30 7.49 21.93
C THR A 577 14.48 5.98 21.84
N SER A 578 14.77 5.33 22.96
CA SER A 578 14.82 3.86 23.08
C SER A 578 13.51 3.17 22.70
N MET A 579 12.35 3.85 22.87
CA MET A 579 11.04 3.30 22.47
C MET A 579 10.63 3.74 21.06
N ALA A 580 11.21 4.83 20.54
CA ALA A 580 10.99 5.32 19.19
C ALA A 580 11.78 4.51 18.14
N SER A 581 13.01 4.16 18.44
CA SER A 581 13.88 3.37 17.57
C SER A 581 13.25 2.02 17.17
N PRO A 582 12.71 1.19 18.09
CA PRO A 582 12.13 -0.10 17.74
C PRO A 582 10.84 0.03 16.89
N VAL A 583 10.15 1.16 16.93
CA VAL A 583 9.06 1.45 15.98
C VAL A 583 9.58 1.48 14.56
N VAL A 584 10.67 2.20 14.31
CA VAL A 584 11.30 2.29 12.99
C VAL A 584 11.96 0.96 12.60
N ALA A 585 12.58 0.25 13.55
CA ALA A 585 13.12 -1.09 13.31
C ALA A 585 12.02 -2.08 12.88
N GLY A 586 10.84 -2.01 13.49
CA GLY A 586 9.68 -2.78 13.07
C GLY A 586 9.19 -2.39 11.67
N ILE A 587 9.14 -1.09 11.34
CA ILE A 587 8.81 -0.60 9.97
C ILE A 587 9.83 -1.15 8.96
N ALA A 588 11.13 -1.13 9.29
CA ALA A 588 12.18 -1.71 8.45
C ALA A 588 11.97 -3.22 8.22
N ALA A 589 11.52 -3.95 9.23
CA ALA A 589 11.21 -5.36 9.08
C ALA A 589 9.98 -5.61 8.17
N LEU A 590 8.96 -4.74 8.22
CA LEU A 590 7.84 -4.78 7.27
C LEU A 590 8.33 -4.51 5.84
N TYR A 591 9.23 -3.54 5.68
CA TYR A 591 9.82 -3.18 4.41
C TYR A 591 10.68 -4.31 3.84
N LEU A 592 11.55 -4.95 4.65
CA LEU A 592 12.36 -6.09 4.23
C LEU A 592 11.52 -7.37 3.98
N GLN A 593 10.35 -7.52 4.58
CA GLN A 593 9.41 -8.56 4.17
C GLN A 593 8.90 -8.35 2.75
N LYS A 594 8.66 -7.09 2.37
CA LYS A 594 8.23 -6.71 1.01
C LYS A 594 9.40 -6.76 0.02
N CYS A 595 10.56 -6.26 0.42
CA CYS A 595 11.75 -6.04 -0.38
C CYS A 595 12.98 -6.70 0.27
N PRO A 596 13.11 -8.03 0.22
CA PRO A 596 14.15 -8.75 0.99
C PRO A 596 15.58 -8.50 0.50
N GLY A 597 15.78 -7.98 -0.70
CA GLY A 597 17.08 -7.61 -1.26
C GLY A 597 17.42 -6.11 -1.11
N ALA A 598 16.55 -5.31 -0.48
CA ALA A 598 16.84 -3.91 -0.25
C ALA A 598 17.92 -3.72 0.82
N ASN A 599 18.72 -2.67 0.69
CA ASN A 599 19.74 -2.29 1.66
C ASN A 599 19.27 -1.13 2.56
N TYR A 600 20.18 -0.65 3.42
CA TYR A 600 19.90 0.47 4.32
C TYR A 600 19.59 1.78 3.55
N GLU A 601 20.23 2.02 2.40
CA GLU A 601 20.02 3.23 1.57
C GLU A 601 18.61 3.25 0.97
N ASP A 602 18.16 2.11 0.42
CA ASP A 602 16.82 1.96 -0.13
C ASP A 602 15.76 2.27 0.92
N PHE A 603 15.89 1.61 2.10
CA PHE A 603 14.93 1.80 3.17
C PHE A 603 14.96 3.23 3.72
N LYS A 604 16.15 3.77 3.98
CA LYS A 604 16.34 5.14 4.50
C LYS A 604 15.75 6.17 3.54
N SER A 605 16.06 6.04 2.25
CA SER A 605 15.55 6.93 1.21
C SER A 605 14.02 6.92 1.16
N ASP A 606 13.41 5.74 1.16
CA ASP A 606 11.96 5.61 1.10
C ASP A 606 11.28 6.09 2.39
N LEU A 607 11.89 5.83 3.56
CA LEU A 607 11.41 6.27 4.86
C LEU A 607 11.37 7.80 4.98
N ILE A 608 12.49 8.46 4.64
CA ILE A 608 12.62 9.92 4.80
C ILE A 608 11.82 10.70 3.75
N THR A 609 11.76 10.17 2.51
CA THR A 609 11.03 10.82 1.41
C THR A 609 9.52 10.75 1.62
N ASN A 610 9.03 9.71 2.29
CA ASN A 610 7.61 9.46 2.53
C ASN A 610 7.20 9.67 3.99
N SER A 611 7.94 10.47 4.72
CA SER A 611 7.63 10.84 6.10
C SER A 611 6.42 11.77 6.19
N ASP A 612 5.72 11.74 7.33
CA ASP A 612 4.64 12.68 7.63
C ASP A 612 5.24 14.02 8.11
N ILE A 613 4.73 15.10 7.53
CA ILE A 613 5.11 16.49 7.88
C ILE A 613 3.86 17.21 8.36
N ASP A 614 3.95 17.89 9.50
CA ASP A 614 2.84 18.64 10.08
C ASP A 614 3.28 19.97 10.74
N ALA A 615 2.38 20.58 11.49
CA ALA A 615 2.66 21.85 12.17
C ALA A 615 3.75 21.76 13.26
N PHE A 616 3.99 20.57 13.83
CA PHE A 616 5.04 20.37 14.83
C PHE A 616 6.41 20.22 14.18
N THR A 617 6.50 19.49 13.07
CA THR A 617 7.77 19.28 12.37
C THR A 617 8.29 20.55 11.74
N GLY A 618 7.39 21.45 11.33
CA GLY A 618 7.76 22.62 10.56
C GLY A 618 8.44 22.26 9.22
N ASN A 619 9.42 23.09 8.83
CA ASN A 619 10.23 22.79 7.65
C ASN A 619 11.24 21.70 7.95
N VAL A 620 11.28 20.66 7.15
CA VAL A 620 12.24 19.56 7.24
C VAL A 620 13.13 19.51 5.97
N PRO A 621 14.38 18.97 6.06
CA PRO A 621 14.99 18.41 7.26
C PRO A 621 15.40 19.46 8.29
N ASN A 622 15.37 19.10 9.56
CA ASN A 622 15.92 19.89 10.65
C ASN A 622 16.50 18.98 11.73
N PHE A 623 17.33 19.53 12.62
CA PHE A 623 18.08 18.75 13.61
C PHE A 623 17.23 18.19 14.76
N ALA A 624 15.97 18.58 14.87
CA ALA A 624 15.07 18.09 15.90
C ALA A 624 14.17 16.93 15.39
N TYR A 625 13.57 17.09 14.21
CA TYR A 625 12.65 16.11 13.63
C TYR A 625 13.26 15.28 12.50
N GLY A 626 14.51 15.53 12.12
CA GLY A 626 15.09 14.91 10.93
C GLY A 626 14.30 15.29 9.69
N HIS A 627 13.89 14.30 8.92
CA HIS A 627 13.05 14.48 7.74
C HIS A 627 11.53 14.44 8.02
N GLY A 628 11.12 14.32 9.30
CA GLY A 628 9.72 14.29 9.70
C GLY A 628 9.39 13.10 10.60
N LYS A 629 8.16 12.59 10.51
CA LYS A 629 7.64 11.47 11.30
C LYS A 629 7.52 10.22 10.45
N ALA A 630 7.95 9.09 10.95
CA ALA A 630 7.90 7.82 10.22
C ALA A 630 6.46 7.45 9.83
N ASN A 631 6.27 6.96 8.59
CA ASN A 631 4.99 6.50 8.06
C ASN A 631 5.17 5.14 7.39
N ALA A 632 4.81 4.07 8.10
CA ALA A 632 4.98 2.70 7.62
C ALA A 632 4.26 2.44 6.28
N LEU A 633 3.04 2.96 6.13
CA LEU A 633 2.26 2.73 4.92
C LEU A 633 2.91 3.37 3.69
N LEU A 634 3.25 4.66 3.78
CA LEU A 634 3.84 5.37 2.65
C LEU A 634 5.24 4.85 2.32
N THR A 635 6.04 4.46 3.32
CA THR A 635 7.34 3.82 3.11
C THR A 635 7.22 2.52 2.31
N LEU A 636 6.24 1.66 2.61
CA LEU A 636 6.03 0.44 1.86
C LEU A 636 5.44 0.69 0.47
N LEU A 637 4.61 1.71 0.33
CA LEU A 637 4.02 2.10 -0.96
C LEU A 637 5.04 2.71 -1.93
N ALA A 638 6.17 3.24 -1.44
CA ALA A 638 7.25 3.75 -2.29
C ALA A 638 7.79 2.72 -3.29
N LYS A 639 7.74 1.43 -2.93
CA LYS A 639 8.14 0.29 -3.79
C LYS A 639 6.93 -0.53 -4.27
N HIS A 640 5.75 0.08 -4.37
CA HIS A 640 4.55 -0.60 -4.83
C HIS A 640 4.16 -0.13 -6.22
N GLU A 641 4.24 -1.04 -7.19
CA GLU A 641 3.75 -0.80 -8.54
C GLU A 641 2.41 -1.52 -8.76
N PRO A 642 1.40 -0.82 -9.29
CA PRO A 642 0.11 -1.45 -9.58
C PRO A 642 0.24 -2.58 -10.58
N VAL A 643 -0.40 -3.71 -10.30
CA VAL A 643 -0.46 -4.86 -11.19
C VAL A 643 -1.91 -5.19 -11.49
N PHE A 644 -2.26 -5.25 -12.76
CA PHE A 644 -3.59 -5.58 -13.22
C PHE A 644 -3.56 -6.89 -14.00
N ILE A 645 -4.62 -7.68 -13.91
CA ILE A 645 -4.80 -8.88 -14.73
C ILE A 645 -5.80 -8.56 -15.83
N ASP A 646 -5.41 -8.88 -17.07
CA ASP A 646 -6.27 -8.86 -18.23
C ASP A 646 -6.71 -10.28 -18.57
N GLY A 647 -8.01 -10.50 -18.68
CA GLY A 647 -8.58 -11.80 -19.05
C GLY A 647 -10.08 -11.86 -18.83
N PRO A 648 -10.76 -12.94 -19.21
CA PRO A 648 -12.20 -13.06 -19.10
C PRO A 648 -12.65 -13.34 -17.64
N ASP A 649 -13.85 -12.88 -17.31
CA ASP A 649 -14.48 -13.15 -16.00
C ASP A 649 -15.07 -14.57 -15.90
N GLY A 650 -15.25 -15.26 -17.04
CA GLY A 650 -15.80 -16.61 -17.09
C GLY A 650 -15.59 -17.28 -18.43
N ILE A 651 -15.80 -18.59 -18.47
CA ILE A 651 -15.67 -19.42 -19.67
C ILE A 651 -16.84 -20.38 -19.82
N CYS A 652 -17.18 -20.63 -21.07
CA CYS A 652 -18.10 -21.70 -21.43
C CYS A 652 -17.44 -23.07 -21.38
N PRO A 653 -18.21 -24.16 -21.24
CA PRO A 653 -17.66 -25.50 -21.22
C PRO A 653 -16.81 -25.83 -22.45
N GLY A 654 -15.54 -26.17 -22.21
CA GLY A 654 -14.59 -26.48 -23.27
C GLY A 654 -13.75 -25.31 -23.77
N GLU A 655 -13.98 -24.12 -23.29
CA GLU A 655 -13.17 -22.95 -23.60
C GLU A 655 -11.96 -22.80 -22.66
N LEU A 656 -11.02 -21.99 -23.10
CA LEU A 656 -9.81 -21.64 -22.35
C LEU A 656 -9.78 -20.15 -22.08
N ALA A 657 -9.58 -19.77 -20.83
CA ALA A 657 -9.23 -18.42 -20.45
C ALA A 657 -7.71 -18.20 -20.58
N THR A 658 -7.31 -17.08 -21.13
CA THR A 658 -5.91 -16.64 -21.10
C THR A 658 -5.84 -15.37 -20.28
N TYR A 659 -4.98 -15.37 -19.25
CA TYR A 659 -4.67 -14.25 -18.44
C TYR A 659 -3.27 -13.73 -18.72
N SER A 660 -3.14 -12.43 -18.84
CA SER A 660 -1.87 -11.70 -18.85
C SER A 660 -1.93 -10.62 -17.77
N PHE A 661 -0.79 -10.05 -17.44
CA PHE A 661 -0.75 -8.90 -16.53
C PHE A 661 -0.30 -7.64 -17.26
N ASN A 662 -0.69 -6.52 -16.70
CA ASN A 662 -0.25 -5.18 -17.09
C ASN A 662 0.30 -4.47 -15.86
N SER A 663 1.55 -3.98 -15.95
CA SER A 663 2.25 -3.23 -14.90
C SER A 663 3.38 -2.44 -15.55
N ASP A 664 3.75 -1.30 -14.98
CA ASP A 664 4.94 -0.56 -15.37
C ASP A 664 6.24 -1.20 -14.82
N LEU A 665 6.11 -2.12 -13.86
CA LEU A 665 7.21 -2.88 -13.31
C LEU A 665 7.83 -3.83 -14.35
N ILE A 666 9.16 -3.79 -14.48
CA ILE A 666 9.92 -4.81 -15.21
C ILE A 666 10.23 -5.95 -14.23
N PRO A 667 9.50 -7.08 -14.28
CA PRO A 667 9.65 -8.10 -13.26
C PRO A 667 10.91 -8.94 -13.47
N MET A 668 11.66 -9.17 -12.41
CA MET A 668 12.71 -10.18 -12.33
C MET A 668 12.14 -11.58 -12.07
N SER A 669 10.99 -11.66 -11.42
CA SER A 669 10.26 -12.92 -11.30
C SER A 669 8.76 -12.71 -11.33
N ILE A 670 8.05 -13.74 -11.83
CA ILE A 670 6.60 -13.78 -11.98
C ILE A 670 6.09 -15.03 -11.27
N ILE A 671 5.08 -14.89 -10.44
CA ILE A 671 4.47 -16.03 -9.74
C ILE A 671 2.94 -15.89 -9.81
N TRP A 672 2.30 -16.77 -10.59
CA TRP A 672 0.85 -16.88 -10.61
C TRP A 672 0.34 -17.76 -9.46
N SER A 673 -0.90 -17.55 -9.03
CA SER A 673 -1.55 -18.34 -7.97
C SER A 673 -1.63 -19.85 -8.26
N ASN A 674 -1.50 -20.27 -9.54
CA ASN A 674 -1.41 -21.66 -9.96
C ASN A 674 0.03 -22.20 -9.99
N GLY A 675 1.03 -21.41 -9.56
CA GLY A 675 2.45 -21.77 -9.53
C GLY A 675 3.20 -21.54 -10.85
N SER A 676 2.57 -21.01 -11.89
CA SER A 676 3.25 -20.65 -13.15
C SER A 676 4.15 -19.44 -12.97
N SER A 677 5.27 -19.39 -13.70
CA SER A 677 6.18 -18.25 -13.81
C SER A 677 6.18 -17.61 -15.20
N SER A 678 5.21 -17.95 -16.05
CA SER A 678 5.12 -17.42 -17.41
C SER A 678 4.51 -16.01 -17.43
N PRO A 679 4.81 -15.16 -18.44
CA PRO A 679 4.18 -13.84 -18.60
C PRO A 679 2.66 -13.91 -18.77
N SER A 680 2.13 -15.06 -19.18
CA SER A 680 0.69 -15.32 -19.28
C SER A 680 0.38 -16.76 -18.92
N ILE A 681 -0.85 -17.03 -18.51
CA ILE A 681 -1.35 -18.37 -18.24
C ILE A 681 -2.61 -18.63 -19.04
N THR A 682 -2.78 -19.89 -19.44
CA THR A 682 -4.00 -20.36 -20.09
C THR A 682 -4.58 -21.50 -19.27
N THR A 683 -5.87 -21.45 -18.98
CA THR A 683 -6.55 -22.38 -18.09
C THR A 683 -7.99 -22.65 -18.52
N ALA A 684 -8.47 -23.85 -18.25
CA ALA A 684 -9.87 -24.23 -18.32
C ALA A 684 -10.50 -24.42 -16.93
N ILE A 685 -9.74 -24.19 -15.86
CA ILE A 685 -10.16 -24.47 -14.49
C ILE A 685 -10.75 -23.19 -13.87
N PRO A 686 -12.02 -23.17 -13.51
CA PRO A 686 -12.62 -22.06 -12.75
C PRO A 686 -11.93 -21.90 -11.38
N GLY A 687 -11.78 -20.65 -10.94
CA GLY A 687 -11.12 -20.36 -9.69
C GLY A 687 -10.64 -18.92 -9.61
N ASN A 688 -9.87 -18.62 -8.58
CA ASN A 688 -9.31 -17.29 -8.34
C ASN A 688 -7.86 -17.23 -8.85
N TYR A 689 -7.59 -16.31 -9.74
CA TYR A 689 -6.26 -16.09 -10.31
C TYR A 689 -5.68 -14.77 -9.82
N GLN A 690 -4.41 -14.81 -9.50
CA GLN A 690 -3.64 -13.67 -9.01
C GLN A 690 -2.20 -13.81 -9.48
N VAL A 691 -1.52 -12.71 -9.76
CA VAL A 691 -0.09 -12.68 -10.10
C VAL A 691 0.66 -11.83 -9.11
N THR A 692 1.84 -12.29 -8.70
CA THR A 692 2.82 -11.54 -7.92
C THR A 692 4.06 -11.34 -8.78
N LEU A 693 4.48 -10.10 -8.90
CA LEU A 693 5.71 -9.69 -9.57
C LEU A 693 6.73 -9.30 -8.52
N HIS A 694 8.01 -9.55 -8.79
CA HIS A 694 9.11 -9.06 -7.96
C HIS A 694 10.06 -8.27 -8.84
N ASP A 695 10.54 -7.12 -8.34
CA ASP A 695 11.58 -6.31 -8.97
C ASP A 695 13.00 -6.85 -8.68
N GLU A 696 14.03 -6.06 -9.02
CA GLU A 696 15.42 -6.41 -8.78
C GLU A 696 15.81 -6.49 -7.29
N LEU A 697 15.12 -5.76 -6.43
CA LEU A 697 15.29 -5.81 -4.97
C LEU A 697 14.43 -6.92 -4.33
N GLY A 698 13.70 -7.67 -5.13
CA GLY A 698 12.74 -8.68 -4.66
C GLY A 698 11.46 -8.07 -4.08
N CYS A 699 11.21 -6.76 -4.26
CA CYS A 699 9.98 -6.12 -3.78
C CYS A 699 8.77 -6.71 -4.49
N SER A 700 7.81 -7.18 -3.71
CA SER A 700 6.60 -7.79 -4.25
C SER A 700 5.55 -6.74 -4.62
N SER A 701 4.92 -6.91 -5.78
CA SER A 701 3.71 -6.23 -6.20
C SER A 701 2.71 -7.26 -6.69
N ARG A 702 1.49 -7.22 -6.17
CA ARG A 702 0.49 -8.27 -6.40
C ARG A 702 -0.77 -7.68 -7.00
N SER A 703 -1.35 -8.37 -7.97
CA SER A 703 -2.64 -7.99 -8.54
C SER A 703 -3.79 -8.21 -7.56
N ALA A 704 -4.93 -7.58 -7.83
CA ALA A 704 -6.20 -8.03 -7.28
C ALA A 704 -6.50 -9.48 -7.74
N ILE A 705 -7.40 -10.14 -7.03
CA ILE A 705 -7.89 -11.47 -7.41
C ILE A 705 -8.84 -11.30 -8.60
N GLN A 706 -8.56 -12.03 -9.68
CA GLN A 706 -9.44 -12.14 -10.85
C GLN A 706 -10.16 -13.49 -10.79
N PRO A 707 -11.47 -13.51 -10.55
CA PRO A 707 -12.23 -14.77 -10.56
C PRO A 707 -12.47 -15.23 -12.00
N LEU A 708 -12.35 -16.53 -12.23
CA LEU A 708 -12.80 -17.21 -13.45
C LEU A 708 -14.03 -18.04 -13.13
N LEU A 709 -15.17 -17.62 -13.61
CA LEU A 709 -16.43 -18.31 -13.42
C LEU A 709 -16.61 -19.43 -14.45
N SER A 710 -17.35 -20.47 -14.10
CA SER A 710 -17.79 -21.50 -15.04
C SER A 710 -19.22 -21.20 -15.47
N PHE A 711 -19.38 -20.85 -16.71
CA PHE A 711 -20.70 -20.65 -17.30
C PHE A 711 -21.28 -21.99 -17.71
N THR A 712 -22.57 -22.02 -17.99
CA THR A 712 -23.26 -23.22 -18.46
C THR A 712 -23.83 -22.99 -19.83
N ASN A 713 -23.74 -24.02 -20.70
CA ASN A 713 -24.41 -23.93 -22.00
C ASN A 713 -25.93 -23.88 -21.82
N PRO A 714 -26.63 -23.08 -22.64
CA PRO A 714 -28.06 -23.08 -22.59
C PRO A 714 -28.60 -24.44 -23.13
N SER A 715 -29.78 -24.81 -22.71
CA SER A 715 -30.52 -25.87 -23.40
C SER A 715 -31.16 -25.31 -24.64
N VAL A 716 -31.14 -26.08 -25.73
CA VAL A 716 -31.75 -25.74 -27.02
C VAL A 716 -32.53 -26.93 -27.49
N ASN A 717 -33.74 -26.72 -27.99
CA ASN A 717 -34.57 -27.75 -28.56
C ASN A 717 -35.15 -27.20 -29.86
N ALA A 718 -34.79 -27.79 -30.99
CA ALA A 718 -35.19 -27.43 -32.34
C ALA A 718 -36.61 -27.85 -32.66
N GLY A 719 -37.24 -28.64 -31.79
CA GLY A 719 -38.50 -29.32 -32.07
C GLY A 719 -38.30 -30.66 -32.77
N SER A 720 -39.40 -31.41 -32.93
CA SER A 720 -39.38 -32.69 -33.61
C SER A 720 -39.28 -32.53 -35.13
N ASP A 721 -38.78 -33.57 -35.81
CA ASP A 721 -38.74 -33.64 -37.25
C ASP A 721 -40.16 -33.44 -37.86
N GLN A 722 -40.21 -32.80 -39.00
CA GLN A 722 -41.43 -32.33 -39.66
C GLN A 722 -41.53 -32.99 -41.03
N LEU A 723 -42.75 -33.47 -41.33
CA LEU A 723 -43.10 -33.99 -42.65
C LEU A 723 -44.21 -33.09 -43.20
N ILE A 724 -43.91 -32.33 -44.25
CA ILE A 724 -44.82 -31.27 -44.76
C ILE A 724 -45.00 -31.32 -46.26
N CYS A 725 -46.04 -30.70 -46.72
CA CYS A 725 -46.24 -30.54 -48.14
C CYS A 725 -45.28 -29.55 -48.80
N PRO A 726 -44.80 -29.79 -50.02
CA PRO A 726 -43.97 -28.80 -50.73
C PRO A 726 -44.70 -27.45 -50.85
N ASN A 727 -43.94 -26.38 -50.82
CA ASN A 727 -44.40 -24.98 -50.85
C ASN A 727 -45.34 -24.57 -49.71
N SER A 728 -45.55 -25.41 -48.70
CA SER A 728 -46.30 -25.01 -47.50
C SER A 728 -45.45 -24.22 -46.54
N PRO A 729 -45.93 -23.10 -45.97
CA PRO A 729 -45.19 -22.37 -45.00
C PRO A 729 -45.08 -23.17 -43.68
N LEU A 730 -43.90 -23.16 -43.08
CA LEU A 730 -43.61 -23.72 -41.80
C LEU A 730 -43.02 -22.65 -40.86
N THR A 731 -43.33 -22.72 -39.60
CA THR A 731 -42.70 -21.87 -38.56
C THR A 731 -41.88 -22.74 -37.65
N LEU A 732 -40.57 -22.48 -37.57
CA LEU A 732 -39.71 -23.11 -36.61
C LEU A 732 -39.58 -22.24 -35.37
N ALA A 733 -39.76 -22.85 -34.21
CA ALA A 733 -39.74 -22.21 -32.89
C ALA A 733 -38.88 -23.04 -31.98
N ALA A 734 -37.63 -22.68 -31.88
CA ALA A 734 -36.74 -23.28 -30.90
C ALA A 734 -37.12 -22.87 -29.47
N THR A 735 -36.98 -23.79 -28.54
CA THR A 735 -37.24 -23.59 -27.10
C THR A 735 -36.04 -23.98 -26.27
N GLY A 736 -35.99 -23.55 -25.03
CA GLY A 736 -34.89 -23.86 -24.09
C GLY A 736 -34.61 -22.71 -23.16
N THR A 737 -33.41 -22.69 -22.60
CA THR A 737 -32.92 -21.64 -21.69
C THR A 737 -32.05 -20.59 -22.39
N ALA A 738 -31.86 -20.69 -23.71
CA ALA A 738 -31.18 -19.67 -24.51
C ALA A 738 -31.96 -18.37 -24.53
N THR A 739 -31.26 -17.23 -24.49
CA THR A 739 -31.89 -15.88 -24.62
C THR A 739 -32.08 -15.46 -26.07
N THR A 740 -31.24 -15.99 -26.96
CA THR A 740 -31.34 -15.74 -28.41
C THR A 740 -31.16 -17.05 -29.19
N TYR A 741 -31.80 -17.13 -30.35
CA TYR A 741 -31.73 -18.27 -31.23
C TYR A 741 -31.37 -17.85 -32.65
N GLN A 742 -30.43 -18.58 -33.24
CA GLN A 742 -30.04 -18.36 -34.65
C GLN A 742 -30.14 -19.68 -35.42
N TRP A 743 -31.01 -19.69 -36.41
CA TRP A 743 -31.17 -20.79 -37.32
C TRP A 743 -30.20 -20.67 -38.50
N ASN A 744 -29.78 -21.82 -39.04
CA ASN A 744 -29.10 -21.89 -40.34
C ASN A 744 -30.08 -21.55 -41.46
N ASN A 745 -29.60 -21.49 -42.70
CA ASN A 745 -30.41 -21.33 -43.94
C ASN A 745 -31.28 -20.04 -43.97
N GLY A 746 -30.99 -19.04 -43.13
CA GLY A 746 -31.73 -17.75 -43.13
C GLY A 746 -33.10 -17.82 -42.46
N VAL A 747 -33.44 -18.88 -41.74
CA VAL A 747 -34.68 -19.00 -40.99
C VAL A 747 -34.70 -18.01 -39.83
N VAL A 748 -35.79 -17.30 -39.68
CA VAL A 748 -36.03 -16.38 -38.57
C VAL A 748 -36.90 -17.08 -37.51
N GLN A 749 -36.51 -17.02 -36.29
CA GLN A 749 -37.23 -17.60 -35.15
C GLN A 749 -38.68 -17.11 -35.08
N ASN A 750 -39.64 -18.03 -35.00
CA ASN A 750 -41.06 -17.75 -34.91
C ASN A 750 -41.70 -17.09 -36.17
N GLU A 751 -40.99 -17.03 -37.28
CA GLU A 751 -41.55 -16.48 -38.53
C GLU A 751 -41.80 -17.61 -39.53
N PRO A 752 -42.89 -17.52 -40.31
CA PRO A 752 -43.20 -18.51 -41.35
C PRO A 752 -42.25 -18.39 -42.55
N PHE A 753 -41.76 -19.48 -43.04
CA PHE A 753 -40.95 -19.58 -44.26
C PHE A 753 -41.33 -20.85 -45.04
N VAL A 754 -40.96 -20.90 -46.30
CA VAL A 754 -41.15 -22.09 -47.11
C VAL A 754 -39.86 -22.93 -47.10
N PRO A 755 -39.85 -24.11 -46.44
CA PRO A 755 -38.64 -24.86 -46.27
C PRO A 755 -38.29 -25.72 -47.48
N PHE A 756 -37.02 -26.09 -47.61
CA PHE A 756 -36.54 -27.20 -48.43
C PHE A 756 -36.35 -28.43 -47.52
N ALA A 757 -36.38 -29.63 -48.13
CA ALA A 757 -36.02 -30.81 -47.38
C ALA A 757 -34.57 -30.77 -46.93
N GLY A 758 -34.32 -31.13 -45.67
CA GLY A 758 -32.97 -31.08 -45.06
C GLY A 758 -32.95 -30.86 -43.57
N THR A 759 -31.74 -30.81 -43.03
CA THR A 759 -31.51 -30.55 -41.62
C THR A 759 -31.42 -29.06 -41.34
N TYR A 760 -32.23 -28.59 -40.40
CA TYR A 760 -32.20 -27.24 -39.86
C TYR A 760 -31.53 -27.27 -38.48
N ILE A 761 -30.52 -26.44 -38.31
CA ILE A 761 -29.74 -26.34 -37.11
C ILE A 761 -30.07 -25.01 -36.44
N VAL A 762 -30.42 -25.07 -35.17
CA VAL A 762 -30.55 -23.85 -34.35
C VAL A 762 -29.43 -23.81 -33.34
N THR A 763 -28.79 -22.67 -33.23
CA THR A 763 -27.83 -22.36 -32.15
C THR A 763 -28.46 -21.32 -31.23
N GLY A 764 -28.58 -21.67 -29.99
CA GLY A 764 -29.04 -20.75 -28.93
C GLY A 764 -27.87 -20.25 -28.11
N PHE A 765 -27.93 -18.96 -27.75
CA PHE A 765 -26.94 -18.30 -26.93
C PHE A 765 -27.62 -17.80 -25.65
N ASN A 766 -26.92 -17.89 -24.52
CA ASN A 766 -27.33 -17.25 -23.26
C ASN A 766 -26.70 -15.88 -23.10
N GLU A 767 -26.94 -15.20 -21.95
CA GLU A 767 -26.39 -13.87 -21.63
C GLU A 767 -24.87 -13.90 -21.46
N ASP A 768 -24.31 -15.01 -21.01
CA ASP A 768 -22.88 -15.21 -20.84
C ASP A 768 -22.14 -15.48 -22.16
N GLY A 769 -22.86 -15.60 -23.29
CA GLY A 769 -22.32 -15.88 -24.61
C GLY A 769 -22.12 -17.38 -24.90
N CYS A 770 -22.42 -18.27 -23.95
CA CYS A 770 -22.34 -19.71 -24.17
C CYS A 770 -23.44 -20.18 -25.13
N SER A 771 -23.10 -21.16 -25.95
CA SER A 771 -24.00 -21.67 -26.97
C SER A 771 -24.19 -23.18 -26.91
N ALA A 772 -25.34 -23.61 -27.36
CA ALA A 772 -25.62 -24.98 -27.67
C ALA A 772 -26.44 -25.04 -28.95
N SER A 773 -26.38 -26.15 -29.66
CA SER A 773 -27.15 -26.33 -30.92
C SER A 773 -27.98 -27.59 -30.85
N ASP A 774 -29.11 -27.56 -31.55
CA ASP A 774 -29.95 -28.71 -31.77
C ASP A 774 -30.46 -28.71 -33.20
N THR A 775 -30.99 -29.81 -33.66
CA THR A 775 -31.37 -30.01 -35.06
C THR A 775 -32.77 -30.55 -35.20
N THR A 776 -33.49 -30.12 -36.22
CA THR A 776 -34.71 -30.75 -36.66
C THR A 776 -34.60 -31.06 -38.17
N ASN A 777 -35.16 -32.15 -38.60
CA ASN A 777 -35.17 -32.58 -40.01
C ASN A 777 -36.52 -32.31 -40.66
N ILE A 778 -36.50 -31.68 -41.81
CA ILE A 778 -37.71 -31.44 -42.59
C ILE A 778 -37.70 -32.32 -43.83
N GLU A 779 -38.71 -33.11 -43.95
CA GLU A 779 -38.97 -33.93 -45.12
C GLU A 779 -40.20 -33.42 -45.86
N LEU A 780 -40.11 -33.45 -47.18
CA LEU A 780 -41.26 -33.05 -48.03
C LEU A 780 -42.01 -34.28 -48.45
N LEU A 781 -43.32 -34.23 -48.27
CA LEU A 781 -44.22 -35.24 -48.76
C LEU A 781 -44.19 -35.23 -50.31
N SER A 782 -44.28 -36.44 -50.88
CA SER A 782 -44.47 -36.59 -52.32
C SER A 782 -45.88 -36.13 -52.71
N THR A 783 -45.94 -35.19 -53.62
CA THR A 783 -47.23 -34.69 -54.12
C THR A 783 -47.68 -35.44 -55.34
N MET A 784 -48.97 -35.50 -55.53
CA MET A 784 -49.60 -36.05 -56.76
C MET A 784 -49.32 -35.06 -57.90
N PRO A 785 -48.81 -35.54 -59.06
CA PRO A 785 -48.65 -34.67 -60.19
C PRO A 785 -50.07 -34.25 -60.75
N VAL A 786 -50.16 -32.95 -60.94
CA VAL A 786 -51.38 -32.30 -61.49
C VAL A 786 -50.98 -31.62 -62.76
N GLU A 787 -51.81 -31.82 -63.79
CA GLU A 787 -51.64 -31.17 -65.10
C GLU A 787 -52.92 -30.51 -65.50
N TYR A 788 -52.87 -29.28 -65.92
CA TYR A 788 -53.98 -28.52 -66.40
C TYR A 788 -53.60 -27.68 -67.64
N ILE A 789 -54.10 -28.06 -68.80
CA ILE A 789 -53.92 -27.30 -70.05
C ILE A 789 -55.31 -26.95 -70.62
N GLU A 790 -55.69 -25.68 -70.63
CA GLU A 790 -56.91 -25.25 -71.19
C GLU A 790 -56.79 -25.09 -72.74
N ASN A 791 -57.75 -25.63 -73.49
CA ASN A 791 -57.72 -25.57 -74.96
C ASN A 791 -58.17 -24.25 -75.52
N THR A 792 -58.72 -23.33 -74.71
CA THR A 792 -59.16 -22.03 -75.09
C THR A 792 -58.23 -20.94 -74.54
N GLU A 793 -57.26 -20.55 -75.33
CA GLU A 793 -56.22 -19.61 -74.88
C GLU A 793 -56.63 -18.14 -74.94
N GLU A 794 -57.58 -17.80 -75.84
CA GLU A 794 -58.01 -16.41 -76.07
C GLU A 794 -59.54 -16.34 -76.27
N VAL A 795 -60.21 -15.35 -75.61
CA VAL A 795 -61.61 -15.20 -75.59
C VAL A 795 -62.01 -13.71 -75.50
N GLY A 796 -63.02 -13.31 -76.25
CA GLY A 796 -63.62 -11.94 -76.24
C GLY A 796 -64.45 -11.74 -74.95
N ILE A 797 -64.53 -10.52 -74.40
CA ILE A 797 -65.24 -10.21 -73.15
C ILE A 797 -66.75 -10.45 -73.22
N GLY A 798 -67.32 -10.40 -74.39
CA GLY A 798 -68.73 -10.65 -74.63
C GLY A 798 -69.13 -12.09 -74.84
N GLN A 799 -68.27 -13.07 -74.82
CA GLN A 799 -68.50 -14.47 -75.01
C GLN A 799 -69.25 -15.16 -73.86
N THR A 800 -70.12 -16.15 -74.20
CA THR A 800 -70.84 -16.92 -73.15
C THR A 800 -69.90 -17.81 -72.37
N ALA A 801 -70.26 -18.07 -71.11
CA ALA A 801 -69.44 -18.96 -70.20
C ALA A 801 -69.33 -20.34 -70.87
N PHE A 802 -68.09 -20.92 -70.68
CA PHE A 802 -67.77 -22.28 -71.13
C PHE A 802 -67.08 -23.07 -70.02
N ASN A 803 -67.20 -24.44 -70.13
CA ASN A 803 -66.62 -25.30 -69.09
C ASN A 803 -65.12 -25.48 -69.28
N VAL A 804 -64.35 -25.34 -68.20
CA VAL A 804 -63.00 -25.74 -68.09
C VAL A 804 -62.98 -27.15 -67.41
N SER A 805 -62.38 -28.14 -68.09
CA SER A 805 -62.54 -29.53 -67.68
C SER A 805 -61.34 -30.43 -67.97
N SER A 806 -60.15 -29.82 -68.35
CA SER A 806 -58.97 -30.59 -68.79
C SER A 806 -58.00 -30.93 -67.66
N GLY A 807 -58.31 -30.57 -66.42
CA GLY A 807 -57.44 -30.81 -65.27
C GLY A 807 -57.40 -32.35 -64.96
N THR A 808 -56.16 -32.90 -64.76
CA THR A 808 -55.91 -34.30 -64.38
C THR A 808 -55.03 -34.34 -63.15
N PRO A 809 -55.28 -35.30 -62.21
CA PRO A 809 -56.40 -36.26 -62.16
C PRO A 809 -57.73 -35.55 -61.93
N SER A 810 -58.84 -36.19 -62.38
CA SER A 810 -60.16 -35.63 -62.24
C SER A 810 -60.63 -35.46 -60.78
N GLY A 811 -61.46 -34.47 -60.49
CA GLY A 811 -61.99 -34.22 -59.14
C GLY A 811 -61.37 -33.03 -58.38
N GLY A 812 -60.43 -32.35 -58.97
CA GLY A 812 -59.87 -31.09 -58.40
C GLY A 812 -60.84 -29.93 -58.57
N ILE A 813 -60.42 -28.80 -58.06
CA ILE A 813 -61.18 -27.54 -57.99
C ILE A 813 -60.50 -26.50 -58.88
N TYR A 814 -61.31 -25.90 -59.73
CA TYR A 814 -60.91 -24.75 -60.56
C TYR A 814 -61.19 -23.46 -59.83
N SER A 815 -60.22 -22.53 -59.90
CA SER A 815 -60.33 -21.23 -59.32
C SER A 815 -59.62 -20.18 -60.18
N GLY A 816 -60.02 -18.95 -60.09
CA GLY A 816 -59.48 -17.83 -60.88
C GLY A 816 -60.46 -16.77 -61.11
N SER A 817 -60.03 -15.66 -61.63
CA SER A 817 -60.99 -14.57 -62.06
C SER A 817 -61.91 -15.03 -63.18
N GLY A 818 -63.19 -14.96 -62.94
CA GLY A 818 -64.20 -15.39 -63.90
C GLY A 818 -64.59 -16.90 -63.78
N ILE A 819 -64.03 -17.68 -62.89
CA ILE A 819 -64.41 -19.06 -62.60
C ILE A 819 -65.57 -19.11 -61.63
N ILE A 820 -66.65 -19.81 -62.02
CA ILE A 820 -67.73 -20.26 -61.15
C ILE A 820 -67.91 -21.75 -61.30
N GLY A 821 -67.57 -22.54 -60.29
CA GLY A 821 -67.57 -24.00 -60.36
C GLY A 821 -66.52 -24.51 -61.34
N THR A 822 -67.01 -25.10 -62.45
CA THR A 822 -66.15 -25.61 -63.52
C THR A 822 -66.34 -24.78 -64.83
N SER A 823 -66.85 -23.54 -64.72
CA SER A 823 -67.11 -22.71 -65.90
C SER A 823 -66.38 -21.37 -65.83
N PHE A 824 -65.72 -20.99 -66.92
CA PHE A 824 -65.06 -19.70 -67.05
C PHE A 824 -66.06 -18.70 -67.69
N HIS A 825 -66.26 -17.56 -67.12
CA HIS A 825 -67.15 -16.48 -67.52
C HIS A 825 -66.33 -15.25 -67.96
N PRO A 826 -66.10 -15.06 -69.27
CA PRO A 826 -65.30 -13.94 -69.78
C PRO A 826 -65.72 -12.56 -69.33
N GLY A 827 -67.01 -12.33 -69.24
CA GLY A 827 -67.60 -11.04 -68.82
C GLY A 827 -67.40 -10.77 -67.29
N LEU A 828 -67.22 -11.76 -66.49
CA LEU A 828 -66.91 -11.63 -65.07
C LEU A 828 -65.40 -11.54 -64.83
N ALA A 829 -64.60 -12.18 -65.69
CA ALA A 829 -63.13 -12.13 -65.58
C ALA A 829 -62.62 -10.74 -65.90
N GLY A 830 -63.25 -10.03 -66.91
CA GLY A 830 -62.77 -8.75 -67.37
C GLY A 830 -61.70 -8.88 -68.44
N ILE A 831 -61.32 -7.75 -69.07
CA ILE A 831 -60.23 -7.75 -70.07
C ILE A 831 -58.85 -8.00 -69.40
N GLY A 832 -58.06 -8.86 -70.08
CA GLY A 832 -56.67 -9.21 -69.59
C GLY A 832 -56.43 -10.71 -69.62
N SER A 833 -55.28 -11.10 -69.33
CA SER A 833 -54.88 -12.54 -69.08
C SER A 833 -55.30 -12.97 -67.70
N HIS A 834 -56.09 -14.02 -67.62
CA HIS A 834 -56.58 -14.58 -66.36
C HIS A 834 -56.02 -15.94 -66.16
N GLU A 835 -55.34 -16.13 -65.01
CA GLU A 835 -54.87 -17.43 -64.57
C GLU A 835 -56.10 -18.23 -64.07
N VAL A 836 -56.25 -19.42 -64.58
CA VAL A 836 -57.12 -20.46 -64.00
C VAL A 836 -56.29 -21.53 -63.37
N VAL A 837 -56.47 -21.65 -62.11
CA VAL A 837 -55.72 -22.62 -61.31
C VAL A 837 -56.58 -23.88 -61.10
N TYR A 838 -56.06 -25.04 -61.44
CA TYR A 838 -56.61 -26.31 -61.08
C TYR A 838 -55.85 -26.89 -59.86
N SER A 839 -56.55 -27.20 -58.82
CA SER A 839 -55.97 -27.68 -57.58
C SER A 839 -56.51 -29.02 -57.14
N VAL A 840 -55.68 -29.92 -56.85
CA VAL A 840 -55.97 -31.25 -56.30
C VAL A 840 -55.36 -31.45 -54.92
N THR A 841 -56.13 -31.91 -53.98
CA THR A 841 -55.66 -32.30 -52.64
C THR A 841 -55.48 -33.83 -52.64
N ASP A 842 -54.29 -34.26 -52.38
CA ASP A 842 -53.94 -35.69 -52.25
C ASP A 842 -54.35 -36.29 -50.89
N GLY A 843 -54.12 -37.61 -50.74
CA GLY A 843 -54.47 -38.33 -49.52
C GLY A 843 -53.69 -37.91 -48.26
N ASN A 844 -52.60 -37.14 -48.38
CA ASN A 844 -51.80 -36.56 -47.31
C ASN A 844 -52.25 -35.14 -46.99
N GLY A 845 -53.19 -34.59 -47.72
CA GLY A 845 -53.66 -33.22 -47.57
C GLY A 845 -52.81 -32.18 -48.30
N CYS A 846 -51.84 -32.60 -49.13
CA CYS A 846 -51.07 -31.69 -49.96
C CYS A 846 -51.86 -31.21 -51.17
N ILE A 847 -51.83 -29.91 -51.38
CA ILE A 847 -52.49 -29.28 -52.54
C ILE A 847 -51.44 -29.09 -53.65
N THR A 848 -51.65 -29.70 -54.76
CA THR A 848 -50.87 -29.47 -55.98
C THR A 848 -51.71 -28.71 -56.96
N THR A 849 -51.16 -27.70 -57.57
CA THR A 849 -51.85 -26.86 -58.52
C THR A 849 -51.12 -26.80 -59.86
N ASP A 850 -51.85 -26.71 -60.89
CA ASP A 850 -51.33 -26.29 -62.20
C ASP A 850 -52.22 -25.20 -62.77
N THR A 851 -51.67 -24.38 -63.66
CA THR A 851 -52.28 -23.14 -64.07
C THR A 851 -52.27 -23.02 -65.59
N SER A 852 -53.40 -22.70 -66.15
CA SER A 852 -53.47 -22.31 -67.52
C SER A 852 -54.02 -20.90 -67.64
N VAL A 853 -53.62 -20.19 -68.65
CA VAL A 853 -53.98 -18.79 -68.84
C VAL A 853 -55.06 -18.63 -69.97
N ILE A 854 -56.12 -17.95 -69.64
CA ILE A 854 -57.16 -17.55 -70.62
C ILE A 854 -57.10 -16.03 -70.78
N THR A 855 -56.87 -15.57 -71.99
CA THR A 855 -56.76 -14.11 -72.27
C THR A 855 -58.05 -13.56 -72.76
N VAL A 856 -58.60 -12.54 -72.13
CA VAL A 856 -59.81 -11.78 -72.51
C VAL A 856 -59.38 -10.39 -73.00
N TYR A 857 -59.77 -10.05 -74.25
CA TYR A 857 -59.33 -8.76 -74.85
C TYR A 857 -60.29 -7.62 -74.68
N GLU A 858 -59.77 -6.44 -74.51
CA GLU A 858 -60.14 -5.11 -74.97
C GLU A 858 -58.90 -4.17 -74.86
N ASP A 859 -58.99 -3.06 -75.66
CA ASP A 859 -57.83 -2.22 -76.01
C ASP A 859 -57.29 -1.24 -74.93
N ALA A 860 -55.97 -1.19 -74.78
CA ALA A 860 -54.98 -0.13 -74.54
C ALA A 860 -55.14 0.95 -73.50
N GLY A 861 -53.95 1.24 -72.80
CA GLY A 861 -53.47 2.54 -72.24
C GLY A 861 -52.67 2.62 -70.93
N VAL A 862 -51.64 3.06 -70.85
CA VAL A 862 -50.20 3.46 -70.54
C VAL A 862 -49.96 4.40 -69.35
N PHE A 863 -48.69 4.33 -68.74
CA PHE A 863 -47.81 5.20 -67.98
C PHE A 863 -47.92 5.38 -66.43
N GLY A 864 -46.85 5.71 -65.61
CA GLY A 864 -45.46 5.66 -65.54
C GLY A 864 -44.79 6.61 -64.49
N LEU A 865 -43.55 6.29 -63.95
CA LEU A 865 -42.44 7.10 -63.40
C LEU A 865 -42.45 7.52 -61.92
N SER A 866 -41.28 7.86 -61.20
CA SER A 866 -39.83 7.79 -61.44
C SER A 866 -39.01 8.01 -60.14
N GLU A 867 -37.65 7.80 -60.12
CA GLU A 867 -36.61 7.95 -59.11
C GLU A 867 -35.93 9.32 -58.92
N SER A 868 -35.23 9.56 -57.85
CA SER A 868 -33.85 10.05 -57.65
C SER A 868 -33.69 11.19 -56.63
N ALA A 869 -32.66 11.14 -55.72
CA ALA A 869 -32.23 12.31 -55.00
C ALA A 869 -30.78 12.33 -54.46
N ILE A 870 -29.99 11.24 -54.35
CA ILE A 870 -28.62 11.32 -53.91
C ILE A 870 -27.74 10.31 -54.66
N GLN A 871 -26.70 10.82 -55.35
CA GLN A 871 -25.63 9.97 -55.93
C GLN A 871 -24.30 10.20 -55.24
N ILE A 872 -23.57 9.12 -55.02
CA ILE A 872 -22.28 9.10 -54.35
C ILE A 872 -21.31 8.24 -55.13
N GLY A 873 -20.16 8.78 -55.45
CA GLY A 873 -19.10 8.03 -56.15
C GLY A 873 -17.78 8.79 -56.27
N PRO A 874 -16.74 8.11 -56.65
CA PRO A 874 -16.64 6.69 -56.85
C PRO A 874 -16.63 5.89 -55.54
N ASN A 875 -17.15 4.68 -55.55
CA ASN A 875 -17.01 3.75 -54.41
C ASN A 875 -16.74 2.34 -54.97
N PRO A 876 -15.52 1.79 -54.88
CA PRO A 876 -14.39 2.29 -54.08
C PRO A 876 -13.79 3.62 -54.53
N PHE A 877 -13.23 4.37 -53.60
CA PHE A 877 -12.51 5.63 -53.82
C PHE A 877 -11.06 5.57 -53.33
N THR A 878 -10.19 6.48 -53.83
CA THR A 878 -8.79 6.57 -53.41
C THR A 878 -8.48 7.80 -52.58
N LYS A 879 -8.83 8.98 -53.04
CA LYS A 879 -8.57 10.26 -52.39
C LYS A 879 -9.80 11.05 -52.06
N GLU A 880 -10.78 11.06 -52.96
CA GLU A 880 -11.93 11.92 -52.88
C GLU A 880 -13.22 11.13 -53.09
N LEU A 881 -14.30 11.59 -52.47
CA LEU A 881 -15.64 11.11 -52.65
C LEU A 881 -16.51 12.25 -53.16
N GLN A 882 -17.18 12.09 -54.30
CA GLN A 882 -18.11 13.05 -54.83
C GLN A 882 -19.51 12.73 -54.34
N ILE A 883 -20.20 13.74 -53.83
CA ILE A 883 -21.56 13.61 -53.35
C ILE A 883 -22.43 14.66 -54.00
N TYR A 884 -23.36 14.17 -54.78
CA TYR A 884 -24.39 14.98 -55.40
C TYR A 884 -25.69 14.88 -54.60
N ILE A 885 -26.22 16.02 -54.20
CA ILE A 885 -27.42 16.09 -53.39
C ILE A 885 -28.40 17.08 -54.00
N SER A 886 -29.67 16.75 -53.96
CA SER A 886 -30.77 17.64 -54.32
C SER A 886 -31.35 18.39 -53.12
N GLU A 887 -31.09 17.96 -51.92
CA GLU A 887 -31.59 18.54 -50.68
C GLU A 887 -30.49 18.53 -49.57
N PRO A 888 -30.56 19.41 -48.57
CA PRO A 888 -29.58 19.48 -47.52
C PRO A 888 -29.50 18.21 -46.68
N ILE A 889 -28.29 17.70 -46.46
CA ILE A 889 -28.04 16.47 -45.68
C ILE A 889 -26.96 16.64 -44.59
N GLU A 890 -27.07 15.88 -43.54
CA GLU A 890 -26.01 15.61 -42.58
C GLU A 890 -25.31 14.29 -42.93
N LEU A 891 -23.99 14.34 -43.13
CA LEU A 891 -23.17 13.20 -43.50
C LEU A 891 -22.21 12.84 -42.37
N LYS A 892 -22.14 11.57 -42.01
CA LYS A 892 -21.19 11.01 -41.05
C LYS A 892 -20.56 9.73 -41.59
N ILE A 893 -19.24 9.61 -41.44
CA ILE A 893 -18.50 8.40 -41.80
C ILE A 893 -17.93 7.81 -40.53
N TYR A 894 -18.13 6.53 -40.32
CA TYR A 894 -17.66 5.78 -39.17
C TYR A 894 -16.74 4.64 -39.64
N ASP A 895 -15.75 4.31 -38.87
CA ASP A 895 -15.00 3.07 -39.06
C ASP A 895 -15.88 1.85 -38.69
N LEU A 896 -15.35 0.64 -38.89
CA LEU A 896 -16.10 -0.58 -38.56
C LEU A 896 -16.30 -0.82 -37.07
N LYS A 897 -15.58 -0.07 -36.21
CA LYS A 897 -15.74 -0.11 -34.75
C LYS A 897 -16.71 0.94 -34.23
N GLY A 898 -17.32 1.73 -35.13
CA GLY A 898 -18.29 2.75 -34.75
C GLY A 898 -17.69 4.12 -34.39
N LYS A 899 -16.40 4.32 -34.55
CA LYS A 899 -15.73 5.60 -34.29
C LYS A 899 -16.02 6.56 -35.43
N LEU A 900 -16.48 7.77 -35.12
CA LEU A 900 -16.74 8.82 -36.11
C LEU A 900 -15.41 9.30 -36.71
N ILE A 901 -15.25 9.14 -38.01
CA ILE A 901 -14.06 9.52 -38.79
C ILE A 901 -14.25 10.87 -39.48
N TYR A 902 -15.47 11.12 -40.00
CA TYR A 902 -15.78 12.36 -40.68
C TYR A 902 -17.23 12.76 -40.43
N HIS A 903 -17.50 14.06 -40.27
CA HIS A 903 -18.83 14.63 -40.08
C HIS A 903 -18.94 15.97 -40.76
N ARG A 904 -20.01 16.15 -41.56
CA ARG A 904 -20.31 17.41 -42.20
C ARG A 904 -21.79 17.56 -42.49
N LYS A 905 -22.32 18.78 -42.34
CA LYS A 905 -23.60 19.18 -42.92
C LYS A 905 -23.35 19.77 -44.30
N MET A 906 -24.10 19.35 -45.30
CA MET A 906 -23.98 19.74 -46.70
C MET A 906 -25.27 20.34 -47.19
N PHE A 907 -25.17 21.51 -47.79
CA PHE A 907 -26.31 22.27 -48.36
C PHE A 907 -26.25 22.33 -49.90
N GLN A 908 -25.20 21.81 -50.50
CA GLN A 908 -24.97 21.65 -51.93
C GLN A 908 -24.02 20.51 -52.23
N SER A 909 -24.04 19.98 -53.42
CA SER A 909 -23.13 18.92 -53.88
C SER A 909 -21.65 19.34 -53.72
N LYS A 910 -20.82 18.45 -53.26
CA LYS A 910 -19.38 18.70 -52.99
C LYS A 910 -18.51 17.46 -53.17
N HIS A 911 -17.24 17.73 -53.44
CA HIS A 911 -16.14 16.77 -53.26
C HIS A 911 -15.70 16.79 -51.83
N ILE A 912 -15.52 15.60 -51.24
CA ILE A 912 -15.01 15.42 -49.90
C ILE A 912 -13.63 14.78 -50.00
N ASP A 913 -12.61 15.51 -49.58
CA ASP A 913 -11.26 15.00 -49.49
C ASP A 913 -11.14 14.07 -48.25
N LEU A 914 -10.81 12.84 -48.52
CA LEU A 914 -10.61 11.77 -47.52
C LEU A 914 -9.24 11.09 -47.66
N GLN A 915 -8.27 11.81 -48.22
CA GLN A 915 -6.92 11.25 -48.43
C GLN A 915 -6.23 10.82 -47.12
N ASN A 916 -6.57 11.44 -45.98
CA ASN A 916 -5.95 11.21 -44.68
C ASN A 916 -6.59 10.08 -43.87
N ILE A 917 -7.55 9.35 -44.38
CA ILE A 917 -8.08 8.15 -43.73
C ILE A 917 -7.36 6.91 -44.27
N GLU A 918 -7.19 5.89 -43.45
CA GLU A 918 -6.53 4.65 -43.87
C GLU A 918 -7.35 3.88 -44.93
N PRO A 919 -6.74 3.12 -45.83
CA PRO A 919 -7.46 2.20 -46.69
C PRO A 919 -8.30 1.19 -45.92
N GLY A 920 -9.51 0.96 -46.30
CA GLY A 920 -10.44 0.09 -45.58
C GLY A 920 -11.91 0.32 -45.87
N MET A 921 -12.76 -0.39 -45.17
CA MET A 921 -14.22 -0.23 -45.23
C MET A 921 -14.72 0.72 -44.13
N TYR A 922 -15.71 1.55 -44.50
CA TYR A 922 -16.31 2.53 -43.61
C TYR A 922 -17.83 2.48 -43.74
N ASN A 923 -18.56 2.87 -42.72
CA ASN A 923 -20.00 3.04 -42.76
C ASN A 923 -20.34 4.51 -42.96
N LEU A 924 -21.02 4.82 -44.02
CA LEU A 924 -21.57 6.14 -44.31
C LEU A 924 -23.02 6.22 -43.86
N PHE A 925 -23.29 7.23 -43.07
CA PHE A 925 -24.65 7.60 -42.65
C PHE A 925 -25.02 8.98 -43.23
N LEU A 926 -26.17 9.06 -43.87
CA LEU A 926 -26.75 10.28 -44.43
C LEU A 926 -28.09 10.50 -43.77
N LYS A 927 -28.35 11.72 -43.36
CA LYS A 927 -29.67 12.13 -42.85
C LYS A 927 -30.04 13.46 -43.47
N GLN A 928 -31.28 13.58 -43.99
CA GLN A 928 -31.86 14.84 -44.45
C GLN A 928 -31.96 15.80 -43.26
N ILE A 929 -31.53 17.06 -43.42
CA ILE A 929 -31.47 18.04 -42.33
C ILE A 929 -32.88 18.44 -41.87
N ASP A 930 -33.80 18.63 -42.80
CA ASP A 930 -35.16 19.10 -42.52
C ASP A 930 -36.22 18.00 -42.69
N GLY A 931 -35.83 16.71 -42.69
CA GLY A 931 -36.71 15.56 -42.91
C GLY A 931 -36.29 14.32 -42.11
N ASN A 932 -37.16 13.29 -42.13
CA ASN A 932 -36.95 12.05 -41.39
C ASN A 932 -36.23 10.94 -42.20
N GLN A 933 -35.82 11.24 -43.44
CA GLN A 933 -35.19 10.23 -44.29
C GLN A 933 -33.71 10.03 -43.92
N LYS A 934 -33.32 8.76 -43.86
CA LYS A 934 -31.96 8.32 -43.56
C LYS A 934 -31.51 7.28 -44.56
N LYS A 935 -30.24 7.28 -44.92
CA LYS A 935 -29.63 6.27 -45.78
C LYS A 935 -28.30 5.82 -45.20
N TYR A 936 -28.06 4.53 -45.26
CA TYR A 936 -26.80 3.92 -44.83
C TYR A 936 -26.18 3.22 -46.03
N MET A 937 -24.86 3.36 -46.17
CA MET A 937 -24.12 2.62 -47.19
C MET A 937 -22.69 2.36 -46.76
N LYS A 938 -22.05 1.38 -47.35
CA LYS A 938 -20.62 1.09 -47.11
C LYS A 938 -19.78 1.86 -48.14
N LEU A 939 -18.71 2.46 -47.64
CA LEU A 939 -17.64 3.05 -48.44
C LEU A 939 -16.40 2.17 -48.37
N ILE A 940 -15.68 2.07 -49.47
CA ILE A 940 -14.42 1.34 -49.55
C ILE A 940 -13.36 2.32 -50.01
N LYS A 941 -12.37 2.57 -49.17
CA LYS A 941 -11.17 3.30 -49.56
C LYS A 941 -10.08 2.32 -50.00
N GLN A 942 -9.58 2.54 -51.21
CA GLN A 942 -8.44 1.82 -51.75
C GLN A 942 -7.14 2.59 -51.55
N ASN A 943 -5.99 1.92 -51.69
CA ASN A 943 -4.67 2.53 -51.56
C ASN A 943 -4.42 3.64 -52.58
#